data_8280febc42464a9c6649ddc95a5c8652
#
_entry.id   8280febc42464a9c6649ddc95a5c8652
#
_cell.length_a   1.000
_cell.length_b   1.000
_cell.length_c   1.000
_cell.angle_alpha   90.00
_cell.angle_beta   90.00
_cell.angle_gamma   90.00
#
_symmetry.space_group_name_H-M   'P 1'
#
loop_
_entity.id
_entity.type
_entity.pdbx_description
1 polymer ?
#
loop_
_entity_poly.entity_id
_entity_poly.type
_entity_poly.pdbx_seq_one_letter_code
_entity_poly.pdbx_strand_id
1 'polypeptide(L)'
;MRWREVTAVAALVAVAATAVVLVPAGGGGAAPPRRDIGAEAWSGLVGSPRAPVATGQRVLVVLSSFSLADRVARAGGLASDADERGWTAAALAAQGQFIGNLAREGIAIRPEFRFTRTLNAFSATLDASAIAALERRSGVKGVYPVRVAYPATVRTTARGAFGPGIRLAGISGRGVTIALLDTGVDLRKPYLHGHVLDGIDVVGDSADARAHAKPTDPAQLERHGTEMAGLMVGSGPVTGGVAPGATILPIRVAGWQADQRGDYAVYARTDQLLAGLERAVDPNGDGDAHDAARIALVPLVEPFAAFSDSPLARAVEGAQRLDTLTVAAAGNDGPAGPAFGSVGGPAGSPAALAVGAVDARPATTDVRLVVRAGLSVLLDRLVPLAGATPPQRTLLLRPAALRTPVSSAQSFFDHGSSLVAGRAAVVAGGADPAETARWASLAGASAVLLHGRQVAPGAIGLDERIGIPVLSVPDATARALLRRPTALVAIAAPRTKAMRNAIAPFSSWGLAFDGGVKPELLAPGVGLGTTEPGRAADGKQAFGAVSGSSTAAAVVAGAAALLAEARPDADARTLRALLVGGSDRIGREPVAAQGTGLLDLGRAASAELVADPPILTFGRGGGDGWQGRRTIRLRNVSTRRLTVFVSTGQRRNAHVPVSLSARRLQIEPGAVAELGVKARLVTFVRAEAAMGTLTLTPIGGARVRIPWAVVLRSPANLVGTLALSRHVFKPSQQQPAIVVVRAGRVVRSSHGNEVIPVLRMDVELADAKGKRIGLLARIRDVLPGRYAFGLTGRGPGGRVLARGRYTLRVLAWPTGGGVPTMRSIDFKIR
;
A
#
# COMPACT_ATOMS: atom_id res chain seq x y z
N MET A 1 30.91 34.63 -13.92
CA MET A 1 30.13 35.35 -12.95
C MET A 1 28.76 34.69 -12.80
N ARG A 2 28.44 34.20 -11.60
CA ARG A 2 27.15 33.74 -11.03
C ARG A 2 26.61 32.37 -11.41
N TRP A 3 27.19 31.40 -10.74
CA TRP A 3 26.60 30.07 -10.46
C TRP A 3 26.18 30.04 -8.97
N ARG A 4 25.05 30.60 -8.59
CA ARG A 4 24.63 30.62 -7.16
C ARG A 4 23.11 30.63 -6.89
N GLU A 5 22.24 30.29 -7.82
CA GLU A 5 20.81 30.34 -7.55
C GLU A 5 19.99 29.07 -7.98
N VAL A 6 20.59 27.87 -7.98
CA VAL A 6 19.86 26.64 -8.30
C VAL A 6 19.77 25.65 -7.13
N THR A 7 20.20 26.02 -5.92
CA THR A 7 20.29 25.10 -4.78
C THR A 7 19.16 25.18 -3.78
N ALA A 8 18.07 25.90 -4.02
CA ALA A 8 17.02 26.13 -3.01
C ALA A 8 15.64 25.48 -3.31
N VAL A 9 15.47 24.69 -4.36
CA VAL A 9 14.16 24.07 -4.70
C VAL A 9 14.17 22.54 -4.71
N ALA A 10 15.30 21.91 -4.44
CA ALA A 10 15.45 20.44 -4.54
C ALA A 10 15.11 19.65 -3.25
N ALA A 11 14.57 20.28 -2.20
CA ALA A 11 14.44 19.67 -0.87
C ALA A 11 13.00 19.27 -0.51
N LEU A 12 12.13 18.82 -1.43
CA LEU A 12 10.75 18.48 -1.00
C LEU A 12 9.99 17.51 -1.90
N VAL A 13 10.62 16.49 -2.46
CA VAL A 13 9.87 15.29 -2.95
C VAL A 13 10.84 14.11 -3.06
N ALA A 14 11.10 13.43 -1.97
CA ALA A 14 11.64 12.08 -2.01
C ALA A 14 10.47 11.09 -2.04
N VAL A 15 10.07 10.68 -3.21
CA VAL A 15 9.28 9.47 -3.40
C VAL A 15 10.28 8.32 -3.41
N ALA A 16 10.04 7.29 -2.60
CA ALA A 16 10.85 6.09 -2.56
C ALA A 16 10.94 5.45 -3.94
N ALA A 17 11.98 5.78 -4.68
CA ALA A 17 12.34 5.07 -5.88
C ALA A 17 13.24 3.92 -5.47
N THR A 18 12.76 2.70 -5.58
CA THR A 18 13.62 1.52 -5.56
C THR A 18 14.53 1.63 -6.78
N ALA A 19 15.74 2.14 -6.59
CA ALA A 19 16.72 2.21 -7.66
C ALA A 19 17.15 0.78 -8.00
N VAL A 20 16.67 0.26 -9.11
CA VAL A 20 17.23 -0.95 -9.71
C VAL A 20 18.57 -0.56 -10.31
N VAL A 21 19.64 -0.74 -9.57
CA VAL A 21 21.01 -0.56 -10.08
C VAL A 21 21.34 -1.83 -10.89
N LEU A 22 21.19 -1.74 -12.18
CA LEU A 22 21.66 -2.76 -13.12
C LEU A 22 23.18 -2.64 -13.28
N VAL A 23 23.95 -3.18 -12.33
CA VAL A 23 25.40 -3.30 -12.45
C VAL A 23 25.71 -4.70 -12.98
N PRO A 24 26.48 -4.85 -14.08
CA PRO A 24 26.86 -6.18 -14.55
C PRO A 24 27.78 -6.86 -13.53
N ALA A 25 27.46 -8.09 -13.17
CA ALA A 25 28.30 -8.93 -12.35
C ALA A 25 29.61 -9.26 -13.11
N GLY A 26 30.71 -8.74 -12.62
CA GLY A 26 32.06 -9.09 -13.02
C GLY A 26 32.97 -8.99 -11.81
N GLY A 27 33.62 -10.11 -11.44
CA GLY A 27 34.31 -10.30 -10.17
C GLY A 27 35.39 -9.27 -9.83
N GLY A 28 35.51 -9.02 -8.57
CA GLY A 28 36.70 -8.53 -7.87
C GLY A 28 36.93 -7.01 -7.93
N GLY A 29 36.48 -6.35 -6.91
CA GLY A 29 36.80 -4.95 -6.63
C GLY A 29 35.58 -4.17 -6.17
N ALA A 30 35.32 -4.12 -4.86
CA ALA A 30 34.23 -3.33 -4.30
C ALA A 30 34.45 -1.87 -4.66
N ALA A 31 33.64 -1.35 -5.60
CA ALA A 31 33.50 0.10 -5.76
C ALA A 31 32.89 0.67 -4.48
N PRO A 32 33.35 1.85 -3.98
CA PRO A 32 32.81 2.45 -2.78
C PRO A 32 31.30 2.65 -2.95
N PRO A 33 30.49 2.42 -1.90
CA PRO A 33 29.05 2.57 -1.98
C PRO A 33 28.74 4.02 -2.38
N ARG A 34 28.29 4.22 -3.60
CA ARG A 34 27.75 5.51 -4.02
C ARG A 34 26.48 5.74 -3.22
N ARG A 35 26.45 6.80 -2.43
CA ARG A 35 25.24 7.29 -1.77
C ARG A 35 24.12 7.35 -2.81
N ASP A 36 23.17 6.43 -2.69
CA ASP A 36 21.95 6.46 -3.45
C ASP A 36 21.09 7.60 -2.90
N ILE A 37 21.04 8.72 -3.61
CA ILE A 37 20.29 9.92 -3.22
C ILE A 37 18.79 9.70 -3.56
N GLY A 38 18.27 8.51 -3.37
CA GLY A 38 16.92 8.18 -3.81
C GLY A 38 16.07 7.43 -2.83
N ALA A 39 16.65 6.80 -1.85
CA ALA A 39 15.92 6.04 -0.84
C ALA A 39 15.89 6.80 0.48
N GLU A 40 15.36 8.01 0.51
CA GLU A 40 14.85 8.51 1.77
C GLU A 40 13.68 7.63 2.17
N ALA A 41 13.82 6.96 3.31
CA ALA A 41 12.81 6.13 3.87
C ALA A 41 11.50 6.93 3.98
N TRP A 42 10.53 6.62 3.12
CA TRP A 42 9.20 7.19 3.23
C TRP A 42 8.53 6.51 4.42
N SER A 43 8.44 7.20 5.53
CA SER A 43 7.55 6.79 6.61
C SER A 43 6.17 7.35 6.31
N GLY A 44 5.12 6.52 6.36
CA GLY A 44 3.75 6.98 6.34
C GLY A 44 3.45 7.89 7.55
N LEU A 45 2.25 8.46 7.60
CA LEU A 45 1.82 9.27 8.76
C LEU A 45 1.68 8.43 10.03
N VAL A 46 1.58 7.10 9.89
CA VAL A 46 1.44 6.14 10.98
C VAL A 46 2.34 4.94 10.69
N GLY A 47 3.09 4.51 11.69
CA GLY A 47 4.00 3.37 11.61
C GLY A 47 5.46 3.75 11.89
N SER A 48 6.29 2.74 12.00
CA SER A 48 7.73 2.93 12.13
C SER A 48 8.31 3.50 10.83
N PRO A 49 9.44 4.22 10.89
CA PRO A 49 10.16 4.64 9.70
C PRO A 49 10.46 3.43 8.81
N ARG A 50 10.21 3.57 7.52
CA ARG A 50 10.55 2.54 6.55
C ARG A 50 12.05 2.52 6.35
N ALA A 51 12.69 1.43 6.75
CA ALA A 51 14.11 1.25 6.54
C ALA A 51 14.42 1.15 5.03
N PRO A 52 15.54 1.72 4.56
CA PRO A 52 15.98 1.53 3.18
C PRO A 52 16.45 0.08 3.00
N VAL A 53 15.81 -0.65 2.09
CA VAL A 53 16.14 -2.03 1.78
C VAL A 53 16.59 -2.13 0.34
N ALA A 54 17.75 -2.76 0.10
CA ALA A 54 18.21 -3.10 -1.23
C ALA A 54 17.67 -4.48 -1.63
N THR A 55 16.77 -4.52 -2.59
CA THR A 55 16.33 -5.79 -3.20
C THR A 55 17.35 -6.35 -4.20
N GLY A 56 18.41 -5.61 -4.48
CA GLY A 56 19.45 -5.99 -5.43
C GLY A 56 18.89 -6.15 -6.85
N GLN A 57 19.36 -7.18 -7.53
CA GLN A 57 18.90 -7.56 -8.88
C GLN A 57 17.82 -8.67 -8.84
N ARG A 58 17.09 -8.78 -7.73
CA ARG A 58 15.96 -9.71 -7.64
C ARG A 58 14.83 -9.26 -8.52
N VAL A 59 14.33 -10.20 -9.29
CA VAL A 59 13.21 -9.97 -10.20
C VAL A 59 12.21 -11.12 -10.11
N LEU A 60 10.99 -10.82 -10.53
CA LEU A 60 9.92 -11.78 -10.76
C LEU A 60 9.76 -11.99 -12.27
N VAL A 61 9.92 -13.21 -12.72
CA VAL A 61 9.71 -13.61 -14.12
C VAL A 61 8.35 -14.26 -14.22
N VAL A 62 7.40 -13.58 -14.85
CA VAL A 62 6.04 -14.09 -15.07
C VAL A 62 6.00 -14.79 -16.42
N LEU A 63 5.56 -16.04 -16.44
CA LEU A 63 5.49 -16.88 -17.63
C LEU A 63 4.14 -16.78 -18.34
N SER A 64 4.11 -17.14 -19.61
CA SER A 64 2.89 -17.19 -20.42
C SER A 64 2.10 -18.48 -20.25
N SER A 65 2.73 -19.53 -19.70
CA SER A 65 2.06 -20.79 -19.37
C SER A 65 1.09 -20.62 -18.20
N PHE A 66 0.06 -21.48 -18.13
CA PHE A 66 -1.03 -21.34 -17.18
C PHE A 66 -0.63 -21.78 -15.78
N SER A 67 -1.12 -21.06 -14.79
CA SER A 67 -1.17 -21.45 -13.38
C SER A 67 -2.39 -22.35 -13.09
N LEU A 68 -2.49 -22.89 -11.86
CA LEU A 68 -3.69 -23.56 -11.38
C LEU A 68 -4.91 -22.64 -11.52
N ALA A 69 -4.82 -21.40 -11.01
CA ALA A 69 -5.91 -20.42 -11.09
C ALA A 69 -6.35 -20.11 -12.54
N ASP A 70 -5.43 -20.10 -13.50
CA ASP A 70 -5.79 -19.91 -14.91
C ASP A 70 -6.53 -21.14 -15.46
N ARG A 71 -6.21 -22.35 -15.01
CA ARG A 71 -6.89 -23.60 -15.38
C ARG A 71 -8.28 -23.69 -14.77
N VAL A 72 -8.40 -23.43 -13.46
CA VAL A 72 -9.68 -23.38 -12.75
C VAL A 72 -10.63 -22.35 -13.40
N ALA A 73 -10.13 -21.15 -13.72
CA ALA A 73 -10.95 -20.15 -14.41
C ALA A 73 -11.45 -20.60 -15.79
N ARG A 74 -10.67 -21.40 -16.53
CA ARG A 74 -11.09 -21.96 -17.82
C ARG A 74 -12.06 -23.12 -17.69
N ALA A 75 -11.93 -23.90 -16.62
CA ALA A 75 -12.87 -24.99 -16.29
C ALA A 75 -14.21 -24.45 -15.77
N GLY A 76 -14.28 -23.16 -15.39
CA GLY A 76 -15.48 -22.52 -14.85
C GLY A 76 -15.67 -22.67 -13.35
N GLY A 77 -14.68 -23.18 -12.63
CA GLY A 77 -14.67 -23.40 -11.18
C GLY A 77 -13.61 -24.42 -10.79
N LEU A 78 -13.53 -24.74 -9.50
CA LEU A 78 -12.65 -25.79 -8.97
C LEU A 78 -12.98 -27.13 -9.64
N ALA A 79 -11.95 -27.91 -9.94
CA ALA A 79 -12.04 -29.21 -10.59
C ALA A 79 -11.85 -30.33 -9.53
N SER A 80 -11.57 -31.56 -9.94
CA SER A 80 -11.20 -32.61 -8.99
C SER A 80 -9.78 -32.37 -8.46
N ASP A 81 -9.51 -32.81 -7.22
CA ASP A 81 -8.17 -32.74 -6.60
C ASP A 81 -7.08 -33.31 -7.53
N ALA A 82 -7.36 -34.42 -8.20
CA ALA A 82 -6.41 -35.06 -9.11
C ALA A 82 -6.09 -34.20 -10.33
N ASP A 83 -7.10 -33.54 -10.93
CA ASP A 83 -6.91 -32.64 -12.07
C ASP A 83 -6.11 -31.42 -11.64
N GLU A 84 -6.46 -30.80 -10.51
CA GLU A 84 -5.76 -29.60 -10.00
C GLU A 84 -4.30 -29.89 -9.66
N ARG A 85 -4.02 -31.00 -8.97
CA ARG A 85 -2.64 -31.47 -8.70
C ARG A 85 -1.88 -31.74 -10.00
N GLY A 86 -2.55 -32.34 -10.98
CA GLY A 86 -1.98 -32.54 -12.33
C GLY A 86 -1.62 -31.22 -13.01
N TRP A 87 -2.50 -30.21 -12.93
CA TRP A 87 -2.25 -28.90 -13.51
C TRP A 87 -1.09 -28.16 -12.84
N THR A 88 -1.02 -28.24 -11.52
CA THR A 88 0.07 -27.65 -10.73
C THR A 88 1.41 -28.31 -11.06
N ALA A 89 1.45 -29.65 -11.11
CA ALA A 89 2.65 -30.40 -11.51
C ALA A 89 3.09 -30.05 -12.93
N ALA A 90 2.15 -29.93 -13.88
CA ALA A 90 2.43 -29.54 -15.27
C ALA A 90 3.00 -28.11 -15.35
N ALA A 91 2.50 -27.16 -14.53
CA ALA A 91 3.03 -25.82 -14.46
C ALA A 91 4.47 -25.81 -13.92
N LEU A 92 4.76 -26.60 -12.89
CA LEU A 92 6.11 -26.75 -12.32
C LEU A 92 7.08 -27.39 -13.32
N ALA A 93 6.64 -28.41 -14.03
CA ALA A 93 7.44 -29.07 -15.07
C ALA A 93 7.76 -28.11 -16.23
N ALA A 94 6.77 -27.32 -16.67
CA ALA A 94 6.98 -26.30 -17.71
C ALA A 94 8.00 -25.23 -17.29
N GLN A 95 7.98 -24.79 -16.04
CA GLN A 95 9.03 -23.92 -15.48
C GLN A 95 10.41 -24.58 -15.52
N GLY A 96 10.49 -25.84 -15.11
CA GLY A 96 11.74 -26.60 -15.14
C GLY A 96 12.33 -26.71 -16.55
N GLN A 97 11.49 -27.04 -17.52
CA GLN A 97 11.89 -27.10 -18.95
C GLN A 97 12.33 -25.74 -19.48
N PHE A 98 11.60 -24.66 -19.14
CA PHE A 98 11.94 -23.30 -19.54
C PHE A 98 13.31 -22.89 -19.00
N ILE A 99 13.58 -23.11 -17.69
CA ILE A 99 14.85 -22.80 -17.04
C ILE A 99 15.98 -23.65 -17.60
N GLY A 100 15.74 -24.94 -17.83
CA GLY A 100 16.71 -25.86 -18.44
C GLY A 100 17.09 -25.45 -19.86
N ASN A 101 16.12 -24.96 -20.67
CA ASN A 101 16.40 -24.43 -22.01
C ASN A 101 17.31 -23.19 -21.94
N LEU A 102 17.04 -22.27 -20.99
CA LEU A 102 17.88 -21.08 -20.80
C LEU A 102 19.30 -21.42 -20.37
N ALA A 103 19.47 -22.41 -19.50
CA ALA A 103 20.78 -22.88 -19.06
C ALA A 103 21.62 -23.42 -20.23
N ARG A 104 20.99 -24.15 -21.17
CA ARG A 104 21.66 -24.63 -22.41
C ARG A 104 22.10 -23.50 -23.35
N GLU A 105 21.45 -22.34 -23.25
CA GLU A 105 21.81 -21.12 -23.96
C GLU A 105 22.78 -20.21 -23.19
N GLY A 106 23.30 -20.68 -22.05
CA GLY A 106 24.27 -19.96 -21.22
C GLY A 106 23.64 -18.98 -20.23
N ILE A 107 22.33 -19.00 -20.04
CA ILE A 107 21.62 -18.17 -19.03
C ILE A 107 21.27 -19.06 -17.85
N ALA A 108 22.14 -19.08 -16.83
CA ALA A 108 21.90 -19.84 -15.61
C ALA A 108 20.92 -19.09 -14.69
N ILE A 109 19.81 -19.73 -14.33
CA ILE A 109 18.81 -19.20 -13.41
C ILE A 109 18.66 -20.15 -12.23
N ARG A 110 18.75 -19.59 -11.02
CA ARG A 110 18.44 -20.29 -9.76
C ARG A 110 17.23 -19.61 -9.13
N PRO A 111 16.03 -20.19 -9.22
CA PRO A 111 14.86 -19.64 -8.58
C PRO A 111 15.00 -19.62 -7.05
N GLU A 112 14.67 -18.49 -6.44
CA GLU A 112 14.50 -18.39 -4.98
C GLU A 112 13.12 -18.93 -4.57
N PHE A 113 12.06 -18.54 -5.32
CA PHE A 113 10.71 -19.05 -5.18
C PHE A 113 10.14 -19.45 -6.54
N ARG A 114 9.23 -20.42 -6.55
CA ARG A 114 8.43 -20.83 -7.70
C ARG A 114 6.95 -20.74 -7.34
N PHE A 115 6.17 -20.14 -8.23
CA PHE A 115 4.74 -19.91 -8.08
C PHE A 115 3.99 -20.64 -9.18
N THR A 116 2.98 -21.41 -8.83
CA THR A 116 2.24 -22.25 -9.80
C THR A 116 0.73 -22.25 -9.56
N ARG A 117 0.27 -21.81 -8.37
CA ARG A 117 -1.14 -21.80 -7.98
C ARG A 117 -1.81 -20.52 -8.46
N THR A 118 -1.46 -19.40 -7.85
CA THR A 118 -2.10 -18.09 -8.13
C THR A 118 -1.65 -17.48 -9.45
N LEU A 119 -0.40 -17.66 -9.82
CA LEU A 119 0.18 -17.25 -11.11
C LEU A 119 1.32 -18.19 -11.49
N ASN A 120 1.69 -18.23 -12.76
CA ASN A 120 2.89 -18.98 -13.18
C ASN A 120 4.09 -18.04 -13.27
N ALA A 121 4.98 -18.09 -12.27
CA ALA A 121 6.15 -17.23 -12.18
C ALA A 121 7.24 -17.85 -11.30
N PHE A 122 8.41 -17.23 -11.31
CA PHE A 122 9.48 -17.51 -10.34
C PHE A 122 10.24 -16.22 -10.00
N SER A 123 10.85 -16.16 -8.80
CA SER A 123 11.81 -15.11 -8.45
C SER A 123 13.23 -15.60 -8.59
N ALA A 124 14.12 -14.71 -9.01
CA ALA A 124 15.55 -14.99 -9.11
C ALA A 124 16.37 -13.70 -9.09
N THR A 125 17.65 -13.81 -8.70
CA THR A 125 18.64 -12.75 -8.89
C THR A 125 19.25 -12.87 -10.27
N LEU A 126 19.05 -11.87 -11.14
CA LEU A 126 19.46 -11.88 -12.54
C LEU A 126 20.22 -10.62 -12.90
N ASP A 127 21.23 -10.75 -13.75
CA ASP A 127 21.90 -9.59 -14.35
C ASP A 127 21.05 -8.91 -15.44
N ALA A 128 21.46 -7.72 -15.84
CA ALA A 128 20.75 -6.93 -16.84
C ALA A 128 20.65 -7.63 -18.20
N SER A 129 21.64 -8.44 -18.58
CA SER A 129 21.68 -9.14 -19.86
C SER A 129 20.66 -10.28 -19.88
N ALA A 130 20.58 -11.05 -18.80
CA ALA A 130 19.58 -12.09 -18.60
C ALA A 130 18.16 -11.51 -18.58
N ILE A 131 17.93 -10.41 -17.87
CA ILE A 131 16.64 -9.70 -17.85
C ILE A 131 16.24 -9.27 -19.27
N ALA A 132 17.15 -8.64 -20.02
CA ALA A 132 16.88 -8.21 -21.38
C ALA A 132 16.66 -9.39 -22.34
N ALA A 133 17.33 -10.53 -22.14
CA ALA A 133 17.09 -11.75 -22.90
C ALA A 133 15.71 -12.33 -22.63
N LEU A 134 15.30 -12.43 -21.36
CA LEU A 134 13.98 -12.90 -20.94
C LEU A 134 12.84 -12.03 -21.47
N GLU A 135 12.96 -10.70 -21.41
CA GLU A 135 11.95 -9.76 -21.92
C GLU A 135 11.68 -9.89 -23.43
N ARG A 136 12.57 -10.52 -24.16
CA ARG A 136 12.40 -10.79 -25.61
C ARG A 136 11.76 -12.15 -25.93
N ARG A 137 11.54 -13.00 -24.93
CA ARG A 137 11.02 -14.36 -25.10
C ARG A 137 9.49 -14.37 -25.12
N SER A 138 8.91 -15.06 -26.09
CA SER A 138 7.45 -15.23 -26.21
C SER A 138 6.82 -15.98 -25.02
N GLY A 139 7.61 -16.84 -24.34
CA GLY A 139 7.17 -17.56 -23.14
C GLY A 139 7.17 -16.72 -21.86
N VAL A 140 7.64 -15.46 -21.92
CA VAL A 140 7.69 -14.54 -20.78
C VAL A 140 6.67 -13.42 -20.96
N LYS A 141 5.72 -13.30 -20.05
CA LYS A 141 4.80 -12.15 -19.99
C LYS A 141 5.51 -10.87 -19.57
N GLY A 142 6.51 -10.98 -18.71
CA GLY A 142 7.33 -9.86 -18.29
C GLY A 142 8.25 -10.20 -17.13
N VAL A 143 9.25 -9.32 -16.97
CA VAL A 143 10.18 -9.34 -15.84
C VAL A 143 9.93 -8.10 -14.99
N TYR A 144 9.67 -8.28 -13.71
CA TYR A 144 9.24 -7.23 -12.79
C TYR A 144 10.22 -7.09 -11.63
N PRO A 145 10.42 -5.89 -11.09
CA PRO A 145 11.26 -5.71 -9.90
C PRO A 145 10.58 -6.32 -8.67
N VAL A 146 11.36 -6.92 -7.78
CA VAL A 146 10.94 -7.24 -6.42
C VAL A 146 10.91 -5.94 -5.62
N ARG A 147 9.82 -5.68 -4.91
CA ARG A 147 9.63 -4.53 -4.02
C ARG A 147 9.64 -4.94 -2.56
N VAL A 148 9.49 -3.96 -1.71
CA VAL A 148 9.43 -4.13 -0.26
C VAL A 148 8.09 -3.64 0.26
N ALA A 149 7.45 -4.46 1.06
CA ALA A 149 6.23 -4.13 1.80
C ALA A 149 6.54 -4.01 3.29
N TYR A 150 5.85 -3.10 3.96
CA TYR A 150 6.07 -2.79 5.36
C TYR A 150 4.78 -2.93 6.16
N PRO A 151 4.85 -3.37 7.43
CA PRO A 151 3.76 -3.23 8.38
C PRO A 151 3.43 -1.75 8.57
N ALA A 152 2.15 -1.45 8.72
CA ALA A 152 1.69 -0.07 8.75
C ALA A 152 0.79 0.21 9.95
N THR A 153 1.32 0.00 11.18
CA THR A 153 0.63 0.33 12.44
C THR A 153 1.48 1.20 13.34
N VAL A 154 0.81 2.01 14.15
CA VAL A 154 1.40 2.66 15.31
C VAL A 154 0.79 2.07 16.57
N ARG A 155 1.64 1.73 17.51
CA ARG A 155 1.27 1.27 18.85
C ARG A 155 0.94 2.45 19.76
N THR A 156 -0.08 2.24 20.60
CA THR A 156 -0.38 3.08 21.75
C THR A 156 -0.53 2.21 23.00
N THR A 157 -0.53 2.80 24.19
CA THR A 157 -0.92 2.07 25.41
C THR A 157 -2.37 1.62 25.32
N ALA A 158 -2.73 0.52 25.98
CA ALA A 158 -4.11 0.03 26.03
C ALA A 158 -5.09 0.99 26.72
N ARG A 159 -4.58 2.05 27.37
CA ARG A 159 -5.40 3.05 28.06
C ARG A 159 -6.24 3.85 27.05
N GLY A 160 -7.57 3.71 27.14
CA GLY A 160 -8.51 4.31 26.19
C GLY A 160 -8.68 3.53 24.88
N ALA A 161 -8.14 2.31 24.81
CA ALA A 161 -8.44 1.40 23.72
C ALA A 161 -9.92 1.00 23.72
N PHE A 162 -10.48 0.78 22.53
CA PHE A 162 -11.84 0.31 22.36
C PHE A 162 -11.91 -0.87 21.39
N GLY A 163 -12.95 -1.65 21.45
CA GLY A 163 -13.16 -2.75 20.52
C GLY A 163 -13.68 -2.26 19.17
N PRO A 164 -13.52 -3.04 18.12
CA PRO A 164 -13.95 -2.67 16.75
C PRO A 164 -15.45 -2.47 16.61
N GLY A 165 -16.26 -2.95 17.55
CA GLY A 165 -17.72 -2.74 17.60
C GLY A 165 -18.51 -3.46 16.49
N ILE A 166 -17.86 -4.27 15.65
CA ILE A 166 -18.49 -5.01 14.56
C ILE A 166 -18.86 -6.40 15.06
N ARG A 167 -20.14 -6.75 14.95
CA ARG A 167 -20.70 -8.05 15.36
C ARG A 167 -21.86 -8.42 14.46
N LEU A 168 -22.12 -9.71 14.36
CA LEU A 168 -23.34 -10.26 13.77
C LEU A 168 -23.97 -11.24 14.78
N ALA A 169 -25.21 -11.04 15.13
CA ALA A 169 -25.87 -11.81 16.18
C ALA A 169 -25.87 -13.31 15.88
N GLY A 170 -25.39 -14.13 16.82
CA GLY A 170 -25.34 -15.58 16.68
C GLY A 170 -24.23 -16.12 15.79
N ILE A 171 -23.39 -15.24 15.21
CA ILE A 171 -22.31 -15.59 14.28
C ILE A 171 -20.98 -15.21 14.91
N SER A 172 -19.97 -16.08 14.80
CA SER A 172 -18.66 -15.92 15.42
C SER A 172 -17.47 -16.08 14.47
N GLY A 173 -17.70 -16.47 13.21
CA GLY A 173 -16.67 -16.86 12.23
C GLY A 173 -16.32 -18.35 12.26
N ARG A 174 -17.15 -19.17 12.91
CA ARG A 174 -16.89 -20.61 13.07
C ARG A 174 -16.77 -21.31 11.72
N GLY A 175 -15.76 -22.20 11.60
CA GLY A 175 -15.49 -22.97 10.40
C GLY A 175 -14.81 -22.17 9.29
N VAL A 176 -14.45 -20.90 9.55
CA VAL A 176 -13.76 -20.05 8.57
C VAL A 176 -12.29 -19.89 8.94
N THR A 177 -11.40 -20.24 8.01
CA THR A 177 -9.95 -20.01 8.13
C THR A 177 -9.57 -18.69 7.47
N ILE A 178 -8.82 -17.86 8.21
CA ILE A 178 -8.20 -16.63 7.73
C ILE A 178 -6.69 -16.86 7.65
N ALA A 179 -6.10 -16.87 6.47
CA ALA A 179 -4.66 -16.81 6.28
C ALA A 179 -4.17 -15.39 6.59
N LEU A 180 -3.28 -15.26 7.57
CA LEU A 180 -2.68 -14.00 7.99
C LEU A 180 -1.25 -13.92 7.44
N LEU A 181 -1.05 -13.16 6.35
CA LEU A 181 0.25 -12.94 5.72
C LEU A 181 0.96 -11.77 6.39
N ASP A 182 1.75 -12.04 7.42
CA ASP A 182 2.31 -11.02 8.31
C ASP A 182 3.68 -11.41 8.90
N THR A 183 4.05 -10.85 10.05
CA THR A 183 5.34 -11.03 10.75
C THR A 183 5.39 -12.24 11.67
N GLY A 184 4.51 -13.20 11.53
CA GLY A 184 4.35 -14.26 12.51
C GLY A 184 3.56 -13.85 13.75
N VAL A 185 3.17 -14.82 14.55
CA VAL A 185 2.28 -14.66 15.70
C VAL A 185 2.92 -15.26 16.95
N ASP A 186 2.74 -14.64 18.12
CA ASP A 186 3.09 -15.27 19.39
C ASP A 186 2.06 -16.37 19.72
N LEU A 187 2.36 -17.59 19.29
CA LEU A 187 1.47 -18.76 19.38
C LEU A 187 1.12 -19.16 20.84
N ARG A 188 1.88 -18.64 21.83
CA ARG A 188 1.69 -18.94 23.25
C ARG A 188 0.79 -17.94 23.97
N LYS A 189 0.12 -17.05 23.23
CA LYS A 189 -0.79 -16.06 23.81
C LYS A 189 -2.10 -16.69 24.25
N PRO A 190 -2.43 -16.69 25.56
CA PRO A 190 -3.73 -17.17 26.04
C PRO A 190 -4.92 -16.46 25.38
N TYR A 191 -4.78 -15.18 25.03
CA TYR A 191 -5.78 -14.37 24.33
C TYR A 191 -6.12 -14.92 22.92
N LEU A 192 -5.22 -15.70 22.31
CA LEU A 192 -5.35 -16.32 20.99
C LEU A 192 -5.55 -17.85 21.05
N HIS A 193 -5.55 -18.42 22.26
CA HIS A 193 -5.54 -19.86 22.45
C HIS A 193 -6.72 -20.57 21.77
N GLY A 194 -6.43 -21.63 21.02
CA GLY A 194 -7.42 -22.45 20.30
C GLY A 194 -7.88 -21.87 18.96
N HIS A 195 -7.40 -20.68 18.58
CA HIS A 195 -7.81 -19.99 17.35
C HIS A 195 -6.67 -19.73 16.37
N VAL A 196 -5.44 -20.12 16.68
CA VAL A 196 -4.27 -19.91 15.85
C VAL A 196 -3.54 -21.23 15.63
N LEU A 197 -3.32 -21.59 14.38
CA LEU A 197 -2.52 -22.76 13.96
C LEU A 197 -1.02 -22.44 14.05
N ASP A 198 -0.17 -23.48 13.96
CA ASP A 198 1.29 -23.30 13.96
C ASP A 198 1.78 -22.50 12.75
N GLY A 199 1.10 -22.65 11.61
CA GLY A 199 1.31 -21.83 10.42
C GLY A 199 2.57 -22.18 9.63
N ILE A 200 3.04 -21.23 8.81
CA ILE A 200 4.07 -21.44 7.79
C ILE A 200 5.05 -20.27 7.81
N ASP A 201 6.37 -20.55 7.89
CA ASP A 201 7.40 -19.52 7.75
C ASP A 201 7.96 -19.49 6.32
N VAL A 202 7.83 -18.31 5.66
CA VAL A 202 8.35 -18.03 4.31
C VAL A 202 9.65 -17.21 4.38
N VAL A 203 9.92 -16.56 5.50
CA VAL A 203 11.08 -15.66 5.66
C VAL A 203 12.33 -16.41 6.07
N GLY A 204 12.17 -17.46 6.88
CA GLY A 204 13.24 -18.27 7.43
C GLY A 204 12.95 -19.76 7.31
N ASP A 205 13.68 -20.55 8.06
CA ASP A 205 13.58 -22.02 8.07
C ASP A 205 12.88 -22.52 9.35
N SER A 206 12.01 -21.73 9.96
CA SER A 206 11.26 -22.15 11.15
C SER A 206 10.17 -23.15 10.80
N ALA A 207 9.94 -24.10 11.71
CA ALA A 207 8.91 -25.12 11.55
C ALA A 207 7.48 -24.55 11.67
N ASP A 208 7.34 -23.35 12.23
CA ASP A 208 6.06 -22.65 12.46
C ASP A 208 6.19 -21.15 12.18
N ALA A 209 5.06 -20.46 12.15
CA ALA A 209 4.98 -19.01 11.91
C ALA A 209 5.02 -18.19 13.21
N ARG A 210 5.89 -18.57 14.17
CA ARG A 210 6.04 -17.79 15.41
C ARG A 210 6.66 -16.43 15.16
N ALA A 211 6.36 -15.48 16.05
CA ALA A 211 7.01 -14.18 16.09
C ALA A 211 8.47 -14.33 16.55
N HIS A 212 9.41 -13.79 15.80
CA HIS A 212 10.84 -13.87 16.05
C HIS A 212 11.35 -12.61 16.77
N ALA A 213 12.41 -12.77 17.54
CA ALA A 213 13.14 -11.65 18.13
C ALA A 213 14.07 -11.00 17.11
N LYS A 214 14.37 -9.72 17.30
CA LYS A 214 15.41 -9.02 16.53
C LYS A 214 16.76 -9.70 16.78
N PRO A 215 17.55 -10.02 15.75
CA PRO A 215 18.83 -10.72 15.94
C PRO A 215 19.81 -10.00 16.86
N THR A 216 19.73 -8.68 16.96
CA THR A 216 20.60 -7.84 17.81
C THR A 216 19.95 -7.43 19.13
N ASP A 217 18.68 -7.73 19.37
CA ASP A 217 17.96 -7.40 20.61
C ASP A 217 16.82 -8.40 20.87
N PRO A 218 17.06 -9.43 21.69
CA PRO A 218 16.05 -10.47 21.98
C PRO A 218 14.76 -9.95 22.65
N ALA A 219 14.77 -8.76 23.22
CA ALA A 219 13.57 -8.16 23.82
C ALA A 219 12.62 -7.56 22.78
N GLN A 220 13.09 -7.32 21.56
CA GLN A 220 12.28 -6.79 20.47
C GLN A 220 11.71 -7.92 19.62
N LEU A 221 10.50 -8.35 19.92
CA LEU A 221 9.78 -9.35 19.12
C LEU A 221 9.11 -8.69 17.89
N GLU A 222 8.95 -9.47 16.83
CA GLU A 222 7.99 -9.19 15.77
C GLU A 222 6.60 -9.09 16.40
N ARG A 223 5.81 -8.08 16.02
CA ARG A 223 4.61 -7.74 16.76
C ARG A 223 3.35 -7.73 15.92
N HIS A 224 3.48 -7.23 14.71
CA HIS A 224 2.35 -6.84 13.88
C HIS A 224 1.38 -8.01 13.64
N GLY A 225 1.88 -9.22 13.34
CA GLY A 225 1.02 -10.40 13.16
C GLY A 225 0.24 -10.79 14.42
N THR A 226 0.87 -10.70 15.61
CA THR A 226 0.19 -10.95 16.89
C THR A 226 -0.92 -9.92 17.14
N GLU A 227 -0.63 -8.64 16.87
CA GLU A 227 -1.59 -7.54 16.98
C GLU A 227 -2.80 -7.74 16.06
N MET A 228 -2.56 -8.13 14.79
CA MET A 228 -3.62 -8.38 13.81
C MET A 228 -4.45 -9.61 14.15
N ALA A 229 -3.83 -10.70 14.59
CA ALA A 229 -4.52 -11.89 15.05
C ALA A 229 -5.45 -11.57 16.24
N GLY A 230 -4.98 -10.75 17.19
CA GLY A 230 -5.79 -10.33 18.34
C GLY A 230 -7.03 -9.51 17.95
N LEU A 231 -6.94 -8.67 16.91
CA LEU A 231 -8.09 -7.92 16.38
C LEU A 231 -9.12 -8.83 15.70
N MET A 232 -8.69 -9.95 15.12
CA MET A 232 -9.59 -10.86 14.41
C MET A 232 -10.25 -11.88 15.34
N VAL A 233 -9.47 -12.61 16.13
CA VAL A 233 -9.96 -13.76 16.90
C VAL A 233 -9.75 -13.63 18.41
N GLY A 234 -9.14 -12.57 18.90
CA GLY A 234 -8.82 -12.42 20.31
C GLY A 234 -10.02 -12.62 21.24
N SER A 235 -9.82 -13.37 22.31
CA SER A 235 -10.83 -13.67 23.32
C SER A 235 -10.33 -13.27 24.70
N GLY A 236 -10.93 -12.26 25.32
CA GLY A 236 -10.52 -11.79 26.64
C GLY A 236 -11.35 -10.66 27.21
N PRO A 237 -11.13 -10.30 28.47
CA PRO A 237 -11.99 -9.38 29.21
C PRO A 237 -11.82 -7.89 28.83
N VAL A 238 -10.72 -7.52 28.17
CA VAL A 238 -10.42 -6.12 27.85
C VAL A 238 -11.01 -5.68 26.53
N THR A 239 -10.81 -6.49 25.48
CA THR A 239 -11.39 -6.30 24.14
C THR A 239 -11.57 -7.67 23.50
N GLY A 240 -12.53 -7.82 22.62
CA GLY A 240 -12.72 -9.05 21.84
C GLY A 240 -12.40 -8.82 20.36
N GLY A 241 -11.92 -9.84 19.69
CA GLY A 241 -11.77 -9.87 18.24
C GLY A 241 -13.13 -9.79 17.54
N VAL A 242 -13.09 -9.48 16.24
CA VAL A 242 -14.30 -9.37 15.41
C VAL A 242 -14.97 -10.73 15.20
N ALA A 243 -14.18 -11.78 14.94
CA ALA A 243 -14.61 -13.15 14.63
C ALA A 243 -13.97 -14.16 15.58
N PRO A 244 -14.40 -14.20 16.87
CA PRO A 244 -13.74 -14.99 17.90
C PRO A 244 -13.89 -16.51 17.70
N GLY A 245 -14.69 -16.98 16.76
CA GLY A 245 -14.83 -18.39 16.40
C GLY A 245 -14.06 -18.78 15.12
N ALA A 246 -13.43 -17.83 14.44
CA ALA A 246 -12.63 -18.13 13.26
C ALA A 246 -11.26 -18.72 13.65
N THR A 247 -10.60 -19.35 12.68
CA THR A 247 -9.25 -19.89 12.82
C THR A 247 -8.26 -19.07 12.03
N ILE A 248 -7.12 -18.72 12.62
CA ILE A 248 -6.02 -18.03 11.92
C ILE A 248 -5.00 -19.07 11.46
N LEU A 249 -4.66 -19.05 10.19
CA LEU A 249 -3.48 -19.68 9.62
C LEU A 249 -2.41 -18.60 9.45
N PRO A 250 -1.45 -18.45 10.39
CA PRO A 250 -0.39 -17.46 10.23
C PRO A 250 0.59 -17.92 9.15
N ILE A 251 0.91 -17.00 8.24
CA ILE A 251 1.93 -17.19 7.21
C ILE A 251 2.94 -16.06 7.39
N ARG A 252 4.09 -16.38 7.96
CA ARG A 252 5.14 -15.41 8.20
C ARG A 252 5.84 -15.07 6.90
N VAL A 253 5.45 -13.95 6.27
CA VAL A 253 5.99 -13.41 5.02
C VAL A 253 6.87 -12.19 5.24
N ALA A 254 6.81 -11.59 6.42
CA ALA A 254 7.62 -10.47 6.86
C ALA A 254 8.38 -10.83 8.15
N GLY A 255 9.51 -10.19 8.38
CA GLY A 255 10.27 -10.43 9.60
C GLY A 255 11.50 -9.55 9.68
N TRP A 256 12.28 -9.73 10.74
CA TRP A 256 13.56 -9.07 10.89
C TRP A 256 14.53 -9.54 9.79
N GLN A 257 14.81 -8.68 8.86
CA GLN A 257 15.73 -8.91 7.74
C GLN A 257 16.72 -7.74 7.65
N ALA A 258 17.92 -8.00 7.13
CA ALA A 258 18.96 -6.99 7.00
C ALA A 258 18.53 -5.82 6.12
N ASP A 259 18.79 -4.60 6.55
CA ASP A 259 18.60 -3.38 5.78
C ASP A 259 19.90 -2.92 5.07
N GLN A 260 19.84 -1.84 4.29
CA GLN A 260 21.02 -1.28 3.60
C GLN A 260 22.06 -0.67 4.54
N ARG A 261 21.73 -0.44 5.79
CA ARG A 261 22.62 0.18 6.79
C ARG A 261 23.39 -0.86 7.60
N GLY A 262 23.09 -2.16 7.40
CA GLY A 262 23.65 -3.27 8.16
C GLY A 262 22.96 -3.50 9.50
N ASP A 263 21.79 -2.91 9.74
CA ASP A 263 20.90 -3.20 10.85
C ASP A 263 19.75 -4.10 10.35
N TYR A 264 18.81 -4.41 11.23
CA TYR A 264 17.64 -5.22 10.94
C TYR A 264 16.36 -4.37 10.96
N ALA A 265 15.51 -4.60 9.97
CA ALA A 265 14.19 -4.01 9.87
C ALA A 265 13.14 -5.09 9.58
N VAL A 266 11.90 -4.82 9.99
CA VAL A 266 10.77 -5.71 9.69
C VAL A 266 10.17 -5.32 8.36
N TYR A 267 10.24 -6.22 7.40
CA TYR A 267 9.64 -6.04 6.07
C TYR A 267 9.38 -7.39 5.39
N ALA A 268 8.59 -7.35 4.32
CA ALA A 268 8.44 -8.43 3.35
C ALA A 268 8.96 -7.99 1.99
N ARG A 269 9.42 -8.94 1.18
CA ARG A 269 9.63 -8.73 -0.25
C ARG A 269 8.41 -9.19 -1.04
N THR A 270 8.22 -8.64 -2.25
CA THR A 270 7.12 -9.07 -3.15
C THR A 270 7.07 -10.58 -3.36
N ASP A 271 8.23 -11.22 -3.53
CA ASP A 271 8.33 -12.68 -3.73
C ASP A 271 7.92 -13.48 -2.48
N GLN A 272 8.20 -12.96 -1.28
CA GLN A 272 7.72 -13.55 -0.02
C GLN A 272 6.21 -13.40 0.13
N LEU A 273 5.64 -12.23 -0.23
CA LEU A 273 4.18 -12.04 -0.26
C LEU A 273 3.48 -12.99 -1.25
N LEU A 274 4.08 -13.20 -2.43
CA LEU A 274 3.59 -14.16 -3.42
C LEU A 274 3.63 -15.58 -2.88
N ALA A 275 4.74 -15.99 -2.25
CA ALA A 275 4.85 -17.30 -1.62
C ALA A 275 3.81 -17.50 -0.51
N GLY A 276 3.52 -16.45 0.25
CA GLY A 276 2.45 -16.47 1.23
C GLY A 276 1.06 -16.65 0.61
N LEU A 277 0.76 -15.99 -0.51
CA LEU A 277 -0.50 -16.18 -1.23
C LEU A 277 -0.63 -17.60 -1.82
N GLU A 278 0.46 -18.19 -2.35
CA GLU A 278 0.49 -19.60 -2.78
C GLU A 278 0.14 -20.55 -1.62
N ARG A 279 0.65 -20.25 -0.41
CA ARG A 279 0.35 -21.04 0.79
C ARG A 279 -1.02 -20.75 1.40
N ALA A 280 -1.61 -19.60 1.12
CA ALA A 280 -2.98 -19.29 1.54
C ALA A 280 -4.03 -20.06 0.72
N VAL A 281 -3.74 -20.34 -0.56
CA VAL A 281 -4.63 -21.09 -1.47
C VAL A 281 -4.34 -22.59 -1.53
N ASP A 282 -3.23 -23.03 -0.95
CA ASP A 282 -2.81 -24.44 -0.86
C ASP A 282 -1.94 -24.58 0.41
N PRO A 283 -2.58 -24.57 1.61
CA PRO A 283 -1.88 -24.65 2.90
C PRO A 283 -1.08 -25.92 3.10
N ASN A 284 -1.61 -27.06 2.72
CA ASN A 284 -0.95 -28.36 2.86
C ASN A 284 0.14 -28.61 1.81
N GLY A 285 0.12 -27.86 0.68
CA GLY A 285 1.13 -27.90 -0.38
C GLY A 285 1.00 -29.08 -1.33
N ASP A 286 -0.16 -29.72 -1.40
CA ASP A 286 -0.37 -30.91 -2.25
C ASP A 286 -0.69 -30.56 -3.71
N GLY A 287 -0.95 -29.30 -4.00
CA GLY A 287 -1.08 -28.78 -5.36
C GLY A 287 -2.49 -28.56 -5.84
N ASP A 288 -3.51 -28.77 -5.02
CA ASP A 288 -4.88 -28.36 -5.28
C ASP A 288 -5.30 -27.15 -4.42
N ALA A 289 -6.53 -26.69 -4.52
CA ALA A 289 -7.05 -25.53 -3.80
C ALA A 289 -8.26 -25.85 -2.91
N HIS A 290 -8.55 -27.13 -2.63
CA HIS A 290 -9.71 -27.52 -1.85
C HIS A 290 -9.58 -27.25 -0.36
N ASP A 291 -8.35 -27.07 0.15
CA ASP A 291 -8.04 -26.65 1.51
C ASP A 291 -7.72 -25.16 1.64
N ALA A 292 -7.97 -24.38 0.59
CA ALA A 292 -7.69 -22.94 0.54
C ALA A 292 -8.31 -22.19 1.74
N ALA A 293 -7.55 -21.28 2.32
CA ALA A 293 -8.09 -20.37 3.31
C ALA A 293 -9.15 -19.46 2.67
N ARG A 294 -10.32 -19.38 3.29
CA ARG A 294 -11.45 -18.62 2.77
C ARG A 294 -11.15 -17.13 2.60
N ILE A 295 -10.29 -16.60 3.46
CA ILE A 295 -9.88 -15.21 3.50
C ILE A 295 -8.36 -15.15 3.64
N ALA A 296 -7.70 -14.30 2.88
CA ALA A 296 -6.30 -13.95 3.06
C ALA A 296 -6.19 -12.47 3.47
N LEU A 297 -5.70 -12.20 4.68
CA LEU A 297 -5.39 -10.86 5.13
C LEU A 297 -3.95 -10.51 4.77
N VAL A 298 -3.75 -9.45 4.00
CA VAL A 298 -2.42 -8.87 3.68
C VAL A 298 -2.36 -7.44 4.26
N PRO A 299 -1.97 -7.29 5.55
CA PRO A 299 -1.92 -5.99 6.19
C PRO A 299 -0.57 -5.28 6.00
N LEU A 300 0.21 -5.74 5.03
CA LEU A 300 1.50 -5.20 4.61
C LEU A 300 1.31 -4.41 3.31
N VAL A 301 2.07 -3.33 3.14
CA VAL A 301 1.89 -2.42 2.02
C VAL A 301 3.19 -2.17 1.27
N GLU A 302 3.21 -2.43 -0.04
CA GLU A 302 4.20 -1.88 -0.95
C GLU A 302 3.86 -0.41 -1.22
N PRO A 303 4.65 0.57 -0.72
CA PRO A 303 4.27 1.97 -0.76
C PRO A 303 4.04 2.48 -2.19
N PHE A 304 2.93 3.16 -2.41
CA PHE A 304 2.54 3.77 -3.70
C PHE A 304 2.47 2.81 -4.89
N ALA A 305 2.61 1.51 -4.71
CA ALA A 305 2.69 0.54 -5.81
C ALA A 305 1.30 0.02 -6.23
N ALA A 306 0.34 0.93 -6.48
CA ALA A 306 -1.02 0.58 -6.87
C ALA A 306 -1.14 0.13 -8.35
N PHE A 307 -0.20 -0.69 -8.83
CA PHE A 307 -0.24 -1.29 -10.17
C PHE A 307 -1.27 -2.42 -10.20
N SER A 308 -2.25 -2.29 -11.07
CA SER A 308 -3.35 -3.25 -11.19
C SER A 308 -3.00 -4.54 -11.94
N ASP A 309 -1.87 -4.58 -12.62
CA ASP A 309 -1.39 -5.72 -13.41
C ASP A 309 0.03 -6.17 -13.01
N SER A 310 0.49 -5.79 -11.80
CA SER A 310 1.76 -6.29 -11.24
C SER A 310 1.66 -7.80 -10.94
N PRO A 311 2.78 -8.52 -10.76
CA PRO A 311 2.75 -9.92 -10.34
C PRO A 311 1.91 -10.14 -9.08
N LEU A 312 2.03 -9.26 -8.08
CA LEU A 312 1.26 -9.33 -6.85
C LEU A 312 -0.25 -9.10 -7.09
N ALA A 313 -0.61 -8.17 -7.98
CA ALA A 313 -2.01 -7.94 -8.35
C ALA A 313 -2.61 -9.16 -9.07
N ARG A 314 -1.86 -9.80 -9.97
CA ARG A 314 -2.27 -11.03 -10.65
C ARG A 314 -2.40 -12.22 -9.70
N ALA A 315 -1.53 -12.32 -8.69
CA ALA A 315 -1.64 -13.36 -7.67
C ALA A 315 -2.91 -13.20 -6.83
N VAL A 316 -3.27 -11.97 -6.48
CA VAL A 316 -4.55 -11.68 -5.80
C VAL A 316 -5.75 -12.06 -6.68
N GLU A 317 -5.70 -11.81 -8.00
CA GLU A 317 -6.74 -12.29 -8.92
C GLU A 317 -6.77 -13.82 -8.99
N GLY A 318 -5.59 -14.47 -8.99
CA GLY A 318 -5.47 -15.92 -8.91
C GLY A 318 -6.08 -16.47 -7.64
N ALA A 319 -5.79 -15.90 -6.49
CA ALA A 319 -6.37 -16.29 -5.21
C ALA A 319 -7.91 -16.18 -5.22
N GLN A 320 -8.46 -15.10 -5.80
CA GLN A 320 -9.91 -14.96 -5.95
C GLN A 320 -10.53 -16.05 -6.85
N ARG A 321 -9.83 -16.50 -7.91
CA ARG A 321 -10.28 -17.59 -8.79
C ARG A 321 -10.24 -18.95 -8.08
N LEU A 322 -9.38 -19.09 -7.07
CA LEU A 322 -9.27 -20.24 -6.17
C LEU A 322 -10.09 -20.05 -4.88
N ASP A 323 -11.10 -19.21 -4.93
CA ASP A 323 -12.07 -18.92 -3.87
C ASP A 323 -11.50 -18.34 -2.56
N THR A 324 -10.36 -17.69 -2.60
CA THR A 324 -9.78 -16.95 -1.46
C THR A 324 -10.02 -15.45 -1.62
N LEU A 325 -10.74 -14.82 -0.68
CA LEU A 325 -10.92 -13.36 -0.62
C LEU A 325 -9.68 -12.70 -0.03
N THR A 326 -8.93 -11.95 -0.83
CA THR A 326 -7.80 -11.15 -0.32
C THR A 326 -8.27 -9.81 0.21
N VAL A 327 -8.11 -9.58 1.51
CA VAL A 327 -8.32 -8.30 2.21
C VAL A 327 -6.98 -7.61 2.36
N ALA A 328 -6.85 -6.39 1.84
CA ALA A 328 -5.58 -5.66 1.79
C ALA A 328 -5.68 -4.26 2.39
N ALA A 329 -4.66 -3.88 3.16
CA ALA A 329 -4.54 -2.53 3.70
C ALA A 329 -4.24 -1.51 2.58
N ALA A 330 -5.01 -0.40 2.53
CA ALA A 330 -4.83 0.62 1.50
C ALA A 330 -3.49 1.38 1.63
N GLY A 331 -2.96 1.49 2.83
CA GLY A 331 -1.73 2.21 3.17
C GLY A 331 -1.98 3.37 4.13
N ASN A 332 -0.88 3.92 4.67
CA ASN A 332 -0.88 4.99 5.67
C ASN A 332 -0.14 6.24 5.18
N ASP A 333 -0.19 6.51 3.88
CA ASP A 333 0.53 7.61 3.25
C ASP A 333 -0.33 8.88 3.09
N GLY A 334 -1.58 8.83 3.59
CA GLY A 334 -2.50 9.97 3.67
C GLY A 334 -3.12 10.35 2.32
N PRO A 335 -3.78 11.52 2.28
CA PRO A 335 -4.44 12.01 1.09
C PRO A 335 -3.51 12.22 -0.09
N ALA A 336 -3.93 11.84 -1.27
CA ALA A 336 -3.27 12.10 -2.54
C ALA A 336 -4.31 12.14 -3.67
N GLY A 337 -3.89 12.48 -4.86
CA GLY A 337 -4.80 12.58 -6.00
C GLY A 337 -4.93 14.00 -6.50
N PRO A 338 -5.92 14.28 -7.33
CA PRO A 338 -7.20 13.55 -7.50
C PRO A 338 -7.21 12.41 -8.53
N ALA A 339 -6.21 12.26 -9.42
CA ALA A 339 -6.21 11.18 -10.40
C ALA A 339 -5.60 9.88 -9.81
N PHE A 340 -4.34 9.92 -9.39
CA PHE A 340 -3.68 8.77 -8.76
C PHE A 340 -3.30 9.09 -7.31
N GLY A 341 -3.55 8.14 -6.43
CA GLY A 341 -3.43 8.35 -5.01
C GLY A 341 -2.14 7.81 -4.39
N SER A 342 -2.23 7.59 -3.08
CA SER A 342 -1.16 7.04 -2.23
C SER A 342 -1.39 5.57 -1.87
N VAL A 343 -2.41 4.92 -2.44
CA VAL A 343 -2.68 3.49 -2.22
C VAL A 343 -1.46 2.66 -2.63
N GLY A 344 -1.17 1.62 -1.87
CA GLY A 344 -0.05 0.71 -2.13
C GLY A 344 -0.48 -0.64 -2.72
N GLY A 345 0.50 -1.49 -3.00
CA GLY A 345 0.27 -2.89 -3.32
C GLY A 345 0.14 -3.74 -2.03
N PRO A 346 -0.70 -4.80 -2.03
CA PRO A 346 -1.54 -5.33 -3.09
C PRO A 346 -2.92 -4.67 -3.22
N ALA A 347 -3.27 -3.68 -2.40
CA ALA A 347 -4.59 -3.03 -2.41
C ALA A 347 -4.96 -2.42 -3.78
N GLY A 348 -3.97 -2.10 -4.62
CA GLY A 348 -4.18 -1.65 -6.00
C GLY A 348 -4.75 -2.72 -6.95
N SER A 349 -4.74 -4.01 -6.58
CA SER A 349 -5.30 -5.08 -7.40
C SER A 349 -6.80 -4.92 -7.61
N PRO A 350 -7.33 -5.15 -8.83
CA PRO A 350 -8.77 -5.16 -9.08
C PRO A 350 -9.55 -6.18 -8.23
N ALA A 351 -8.91 -7.28 -7.85
CA ALA A 351 -9.53 -8.35 -7.07
C ALA A 351 -9.37 -8.18 -5.54
N ALA A 352 -8.47 -7.31 -5.07
CA ALA A 352 -8.30 -7.07 -3.64
C ALA A 352 -9.47 -6.28 -3.06
N LEU A 353 -9.97 -6.69 -1.90
CA LEU A 353 -10.79 -5.85 -1.03
C LEU A 353 -9.87 -4.86 -0.29
N ALA A 354 -9.71 -3.68 -0.86
CA ALA A 354 -8.83 -2.63 -0.32
C ALA A 354 -9.53 -1.85 0.79
N VAL A 355 -8.90 -1.78 1.96
CA VAL A 355 -9.50 -1.20 3.17
C VAL A 355 -8.75 0.04 3.62
N GLY A 356 -9.47 1.15 3.75
CA GLY A 356 -9.00 2.38 4.37
C GLY A 356 -9.44 2.49 5.84
N ALA A 357 -8.82 3.40 6.59
CA ALA A 357 -9.03 3.54 8.03
C ALA A 357 -9.95 4.70 8.39
N VAL A 358 -10.82 4.46 9.36
CA VAL A 358 -11.71 5.44 10.01
C VAL A 358 -11.31 5.60 11.47
N ASP A 359 -11.33 6.83 11.95
CA ASP A 359 -11.40 7.14 13.39
C ASP A 359 -12.86 7.03 13.83
N ALA A 360 -13.19 5.89 14.41
CA ALA A 360 -14.53 5.57 14.91
C ALA A 360 -14.64 5.70 16.44
N ARG A 361 -13.64 6.30 17.10
CA ARG A 361 -13.66 6.50 18.55
C ARG A 361 -14.86 7.37 18.94
N PRO A 362 -15.54 7.06 20.04
CA PRO A 362 -16.73 7.81 20.46
C PRO A 362 -16.38 9.24 20.91
N ALA A 363 -15.15 9.46 21.36
CA ALA A 363 -14.68 10.75 21.79
C ALA A 363 -13.16 10.89 21.59
N THR A 364 -12.69 12.13 21.45
CA THR A 364 -11.27 12.49 21.48
C THR A 364 -10.99 13.49 22.59
N THR A 365 -9.73 13.55 23.02
CA THR A 365 -9.25 14.59 23.92
C THR A 365 -8.73 15.76 23.09
N ASP A 366 -9.47 16.86 23.12
CA ASP A 366 -9.05 18.11 22.51
C ASP A 366 -8.53 19.06 23.59
N VAL A 367 -7.59 19.91 23.21
CA VAL A 367 -7.12 21.04 24.05
C VAL A 367 -7.30 22.34 23.24
N ARG A 368 -7.60 23.44 23.94
CA ARG A 368 -7.59 24.75 23.29
C ARG A 368 -6.15 25.23 23.21
N LEU A 369 -5.67 25.35 21.99
CA LEU A 369 -4.35 25.90 21.68
C LEU A 369 -4.49 27.35 21.25
N VAL A 370 -3.94 28.25 22.04
CA VAL A 370 -3.89 29.68 21.73
C VAL A 370 -2.43 30.09 21.54
N VAL A 371 -2.12 30.65 20.39
CA VAL A 371 -0.79 31.18 20.07
C VAL A 371 -0.89 32.69 19.90
N ARG A 372 -0.10 33.42 20.69
CA ARG A 372 -0.08 34.89 20.67
C ARG A 372 1.35 35.41 20.42
N ALA A 373 1.44 36.51 19.70
CA ALA A 373 2.68 37.28 19.55
C ALA A 373 2.36 38.74 19.85
N GLY A 374 2.68 39.18 21.07
CA GLY A 374 2.19 40.44 21.62
C GLY A 374 0.66 40.40 21.69
N LEU A 375 0.01 41.44 21.15
CA LEU A 375 -1.45 41.55 21.11
C LEU A 375 -2.08 40.70 19.94
N SER A 376 -1.31 40.23 19.00
CA SER A 376 -1.81 39.46 17.86
C SER A 376 -2.06 38.00 18.22
N VAL A 377 -3.28 37.51 17.95
CA VAL A 377 -3.61 36.08 18.04
C VAL A 377 -3.28 35.43 16.71
N LEU A 378 -2.31 34.51 16.70
CA LEU A 378 -1.86 33.78 15.52
C LEU A 378 -2.68 32.49 15.29
N LEU A 379 -3.16 31.90 16.37
CA LEU A 379 -4.01 30.71 16.38
C LEU A 379 -4.86 30.70 17.64
N ASP A 380 -6.14 30.41 17.52
CA ASP A 380 -7.03 30.09 18.63
C ASP A 380 -8.04 29.06 18.17
N ARG A 381 -7.84 27.81 18.57
CA ARG A 381 -8.74 26.74 18.20
C ARG A 381 -8.60 25.53 19.12
N LEU A 382 -9.60 24.66 19.09
CA LEU A 382 -9.51 23.33 19.64
C LEU A 382 -8.65 22.46 18.71
N VAL A 383 -7.66 21.77 19.29
CA VAL A 383 -6.74 20.88 18.59
C VAL A 383 -6.76 19.54 19.30
N PRO A 384 -6.97 18.43 18.59
CA PRO A 384 -6.88 17.12 19.20
C PRO A 384 -5.45 16.82 19.59
N LEU A 385 -5.28 16.14 20.72
CA LEU A 385 -3.98 15.59 21.10
C LEU A 385 -3.55 14.55 20.07
N ALA A 386 -2.35 14.73 19.53
CA ALA A 386 -1.76 13.75 18.64
C ALA A 386 -1.31 12.49 19.40
N GLY A 387 -1.00 12.65 20.67
CA GLY A 387 -0.61 11.59 21.59
C GLY A 387 -0.09 12.15 22.91
N ALA A 388 0.43 11.25 23.74
CA ALA A 388 1.06 11.55 25.04
C ALA A 388 0.11 12.05 26.13
N THR A 389 0.66 12.62 27.17
CA THR A 389 -0.09 12.97 28.40
C THR A 389 -0.84 14.29 28.23
N PRO A 390 -2.15 14.32 28.47
CA PRO A 390 -2.90 15.57 28.49
C PRO A 390 -2.42 16.52 29.62
N PRO A 391 -2.42 17.84 29.37
CA PRO A 391 -2.05 18.78 30.41
C PRO A 391 -3.11 18.80 31.54
N GLN A 392 -2.68 18.64 32.79
CA GLN A 392 -3.60 18.68 33.94
C GLN A 392 -4.09 20.10 34.24
N ARG A 393 -3.31 21.10 33.83
CA ARG A 393 -3.61 22.55 34.00
C ARG A 393 -3.23 23.29 32.71
N THR A 394 -3.70 24.51 32.59
CA THR A 394 -3.29 25.35 31.45
C THR A 394 -1.79 25.61 31.50
N LEU A 395 -1.11 25.24 30.44
CA LEU A 395 0.31 25.52 30.26
C LEU A 395 0.49 26.84 29.50
N LEU A 396 1.37 27.71 30.01
CA LEU A 396 1.78 28.95 29.34
C LEU A 396 3.27 28.81 29.02
N LEU A 397 3.60 28.61 27.75
CA LEU A 397 4.95 28.26 27.35
C LEU A 397 5.49 29.23 26.31
N ARG A 398 6.79 29.45 26.30
CA ARG A 398 7.50 30.09 25.18
C ARG A 398 7.84 29.03 24.15
N PRO A 399 7.77 29.35 22.85
CA PRO A 399 8.22 28.41 21.83
C PRO A 399 9.75 28.30 21.85
N ALA A 400 10.24 27.09 21.55
CA ALA A 400 11.63 26.83 21.28
C ALA A 400 11.78 26.36 19.83
N ALA A 401 12.63 27.07 19.08
CA ALA A 401 12.97 26.71 17.70
C ALA A 401 14.32 25.96 17.69
N LEU A 402 14.38 24.84 16.99
CA LEU A 402 15.63 24.17 16.72
C LEU A 402 16.27 24.75 15.45
N ARG A 403 17.58 24.98 15.50
CA ARG A 403 18.36 25.55 14.38
C ARG A 403 18.61 24.55 13.26
N THR A 404 18.58 23.28 13.59
CA THR A 404 18.84 22.15 12.66
C THR A 404 17.61 21.25 12.58
N PRO A 405 17.39 20.55 11.44
CA PRO A 405 16.42 19.49 11.38
C PRO A 405 16.70 18.42 12.45
N VAL A 406 15.65 17.95 13.11
CA VAL A 406 15.77 16.88 14.13
C VAL A 406 16.12 15.58 13.45
N SER A 407 17.27 15.02 13.76
CA SER A 407 17.77 13.73 13.27
C SER A 407 18.13 12.77 14.40
N SER A 408 18.26 13.26 15.62
CA SER A 408 18.58 12.48 16.82
C SER A 408 18.23 13.26 18.08
N ALA A 409 18.31 12.62 19.24
CA ALA A 409 18.14 13.28 20.55
C ALA A 409 19.12 14.47 20.73
N GLN A 410 20.33 14.36 20.20
CA GLN A 410 21.35 15.42 20.30
C GLN A 410 20.93 16.72 19.60
N SER A 411 20.00 16.67 18.64
CA SER A 411 19.48 17.87 17.96
C SER A 411 18.76 18.83 18.93
N PHE A 412 18.39 18.39 20.12
CA PHE A 412 17.73 19.19 21.16
C PHE A 412 18.71 19.86 22.12
N PHE A 413 20.01 19.67 21.95
CA PHE A 413 21.04 20.22 22.82
C PHE A 413 22.03 21.12 22.06
N ASP A 414 22.50 22.16 22.74
CA ASP A 414 23.59 23.02 22.29
C ASP A 414 24.64 23.10 23.42
N HIS A 415 25.87 22.66 23.14
CA HIS A 415 26.94 22.55 24.14
C HIS A 415 26.51 21.89 25.45
N GLY A 416 25.70 20.81 25.37
CA GLY A 416 25.20 20.09 26.53
C GLY A 416 23.99 20.72 27.23
N SER A 417 23.57 21.92 26.82
CA SER A 417 22.40 22.62 27.38
C SER A 417 21.16 22.34 26.53
N SER A 418 20.03 22.04 27.19
CA SER A 418 18.78 21.81 26.48
C SER A 418 18.23 23.11 25.86
N LEU A 419 17.90 23.04 24.58
CA LEU A 419 17.27 24.14 23.84
C LEU A 419 15.78 24.27 24.13
N VAL A 420 15.15 23.23 24.68
CA VAL A 420 13.69 23.09 24.82
C VAL A 420 13.21 22.98 26.27
N ALA A 421 14.11 22.92 27.26
CA ALA A 421 13.72 22.74 28.65
C ALA A 421 12.70 23.79 29.11
N GLY A 422 11.56 23.35 29.68
CA GLY A 422 10.45 24.19 30.11
C GLY A 422 9.69 24.92 29.01
N ARG A 423 9.90 24.62 27.74
CA ARG A 423 9.34 25.34 26.59
C ARG A 423 8.42 24.42 25.74
N ALA A 424 7.69 25.04 24.80
CA ALA A 424 7.02 24.32 23.74
C ALA A 424 7.99 24.09 22.56
N ALA A 425 8.44 22.87 22.38
CA ALA A 425 9.32 22.50 21.26
C ALA A 425 8.52 22.54 19.95
N VAL A 426 8.92 23.43 19.01
CA VAL A 426 8.29 23.56 17.68
C VAL A 426 9.18 22.84 16.68
N VAL A 427 8.76 21.66 16.26
CA VAL A 427 9.59 20.74 15.47
C VAL A 427 8.85 20.17 14.28
N ALA A 428 9.57 19.91 13.19
CA ALA A 428 9.03 19.14 12.09
C ALA A 428 8.84 17.67 12.52
N GLY A 429 7.72 17.07 12.15
CA GLY A 429 7.39 15.70 12.55
C GLY A 429 8.33 14.62 12.01
N GLY A 430 9.28 14.97 11.14
CA GLY A 430 10.33 14.08 10.65
C GLY A 430 9.82 12.80 10.00
N ALA A 431 10.67 11.79 9.97
CA ALA A 431 10.31 10.45 9.54
C ALA A 431 9.51 9.71 10.64
N ASP A 432 9.86 9.91 11.91
CA ASP A 432 9.18 9.38 13.08
C ASP A 432 8.75 10.50 14.04
N PRO A 433 7.47 10.91 13.99
CA PRO A 433 6.93 11.93 14.90
C PRO A 433 6.93 11.49 16.37
N ALA A 434 6.76 10.19 16.65
CA ALA A 434 6.75 9.68 18.02
C ALA A 434 8.16 9.72 18.63
N GLU A 435 9.16 9.30 17.87
CA GLU A 435 10.56 9.37 18.29
C GLU A 435 11.00 10.82 18.49
N THR A 436 10.63 11.70 17.54
CA THR A 436 10.89 13.16 17.67
C THR A 436 10.29 13.74 18.95
N ALA A 437 9.04 13.38 19.27
CA ALA A 437 8.38 13.82 20.50
C ALA A 437 9.02 13.25 21.77
N ARG A 438 9.49 12.00 21.72
CA ARG A 438 10.21 11.35 22.81
C ARG A 438 11.53 12.05 23.10
N TRP A 439 12.32 12.35 22.07
CA TRP A 439 13.57 13.11 22.24
C TRP A 439 13.34 14.50 22.82
N ALA A 440 12.30 15.21 22.37
CA ALA A 440 11.93 16.49 22.93
C ALA A 440 11.55 16.38 24.44
N SER A 441 10.78 15.35 24.80
CA SER A 441 10.39 15.07 26.19
C SER A 441 11.62 14.78 27.07
N LEU A 442 12.52 13.91 26.58
CA LEU A 442 13.78 13.59 27.26
C LEU A 442 14.69 14.82 27.41
N ALA A 443 14.65 15.73 26.45
CA ALA A 443 15.36 17.01 26.55
C ALA A 443 14.67 18.05 27.46
N GLY A 444 13.57 17.69 28.12
CA GLY A 444 12.89 18.54 29.12
C GLY A 444 11.88 19.52 28.53
N ALA A 445 11.40 19.33 27.31
CA ALA A 445 10.29 20.12 26.78
C ALA A 445 9.04 19.95 27.63
N SER A 446 8.20 21.00 27.72
CA SER A 446 6.92 20.96 28.43
C SER A 446 5.72 20.70 27.52
N ALA A 447 5.90 20.82 26.21
CA ALA A 447 4.96 20.43 25.17
C ALA A 447 5.71 20.29 23.83
N VAL A 448 5.13 19.53 22.90
CA VAL A 448 5.65 19.42 21.53
C VAL A 448 4.58 19.88 20.54
N LEU A 449 4.96 20.79 19.64
CA LEU A 449 4.17 21.26 18.52
C LEU A 449 4.78 20.73 17.23
N LEU A 450 4.19 19.66 16.71
CA LEU A 450 4.63 19.03 15.46
C LEU A 450 4.07 19.77 14.25
N HIS A 451 4.88 19.99 13.25
CA HIS A 451 4.44 20.56 11.96
C HIS A 451 5.03 19.79 10.77
N GLY A 452 4.63 20.15 9.55
CA GLY A 452 5.12 19.49 8.33
C GLY A 452 4.34 18.24 7.94
N ARG A 453 3.81 17.51 8.91
CA ARG A 453 2.90 16.37 8.71
C ARG A 453 1.69 16.51 9.62
N GLN A 454 0.53 16.15 9.10
CA GLN A 454 -0.65 15.97 9.95
C GLN A 454 -0.55 14.60 10.62
N VAL A 455 -0.52 14.62 11.94
CA VAL A 455 -0.53 13.42 12.75
C VAL A 455 -1.96 13.19 13.23
N ALA A 456 -2.49 11.98 13.01
CA ALA A 456 -3.83 11.64 13.46
C ALA A 456 -3.92 11.71 15.01
N PRO A 457 -5.08 12.06 15.57
CA PRO A 457 -5.30 11.97 17.01
C PRO A 457 -4.96 10.57 17.52
N GLY A 458 -4.13 10.49 18.55
CA GLY A 458 -3.65 9.23 19.11
C GLY A 458 -2.66 8.44 18.25
N ALA A 459 -2.23 8.97 17.09
CA ALA A 459 -1.31 8.27 16.22
C ALA A 459 0.13 8.16 16.76
N ILE A 460 0.54 9.08 17.66
CA ILE A 460 1.84 9.01 18.34
C ILE A 460 1.78 8.06 19.54
N GLY A 461 0.58 7.73 19.96
CA GLY A 461 0.33 6.95 21.13
C GLY A 461 0.40 7.75 22.43
N LEU A 462 -0.17 7.18 23.47
CA LEU A 462 0.08 7.56 24.84
C LEU A 462 1.31 6.75 25.31
N ASP A 463 2.49 7.01 24.72
CA ASP A 463 3.71 6.42 25.23
C ASP A 463 3.94 6.99 26.64
N GLU A 464 3.95 6.15 27.65
CA GLU A 464 4.19 6.55 29.05
C GLU A 464 5.51 7.31 29.22
N ARG A 465 6.44 7.12 28.27
CA ARG A 465 7.72 7.84 28.21
C ARG A 465 7.57 9.28 27.70
N ILE A 466 6.43 9.67 27.16
CA ILE A 466 6.15 11.05 26.74
C ILE A 466 5.18 11.68 27.73
N GLY A 467 5.71 12.16 28.85
CA GLY A 467 4.92 12.78 29.94
C GLY A 467 4.34 14.17 29.65
N ILE A 468 4.38 14.63 28.41
CA ILE A 468 4.01 15.99 27.97
C ILE A 468 3.02 15.94 26.79
N PRO A 469 2.18 16.98 26.60
CA PRO A 469 1.25 17.04 25.48
C PRO A 469 1.97 17.21 24.14
N VAL A 470 1.51 16.45 23.15
CA VAL A 470 1.98 16.52 21.76
C VAL A 470 0.82 16.94 20.87
N LEU A 471 1.01 17.99 20.09
CA LEU A 471 -0.02 18.61 19.24
C LEU A 471 0.49 18.77 17.82
N SER A 472 -0.38 18.61 16.85
CA SER A 472 -0.08 18.94 15.46
C SER A 472 -0.56 20.36 15.14
N VAL A 473 0.32 21.17 14.55
CA VAL A 473 0.03 22.57 14.19
C VAL A 473 0.28 22.81 12.69
N PRO A 474 -0.47 23.76 12.07
CA PRO A 474 -0.23 24.14 10.69
C PRO A 474 1.19 24.72 10.50
N ASP A 475 1.79 24.44 9.34
CA ASP A 475 3.10 24.99 8.97
C ASP A 475 3.17 26.51 9.04
N ALA A 476 2.10 27.21 8.70
CA ALA A 476 2.03 28.66 8.79
C ALA A 476 2.18 29.14 10.24
N THR A 477 1.51 28.45 11.18
CA THR A 477 1.62 28.73 12.61
C THR A 477 3.02 28.44 13.14
N ALA A 478 3.58 27.28 12.78
CA ALA A 478 4.93 26.92 13.16
C ALA A 478 5.96 27.94 12.65
N ARG A 479 5.90 28.34 11.38
CA ARG A 479 6.77 29.38 10.81
C ARG A 479 6.60 30.72 11.53
N ALA A 480 5.38 31.07 11.91
CA ALA A 480 5.12 32.32 12.66
C ALA A 480 5.74 32.28 14.07
N LEU A 481 5.65 31.14 14.75
CA LEU A 481 6.28 30.91 16.06
C LEU A 481 7.82 30.96 15.97
N LEU A 482 8.40 30.27 14.98
CA LEU A 482 9.86 30.22 14.79
C LEU A 482 10.49 31.60 14.54
N ARG A 483 9.71 32.54 13.98
CA ARG A 483 10.17 33.92 13.74
C ARG A 483 9.95 34.86 14.94
N ARG A 484 9.26 34.41 15.96
CA ARG A 484 8.84 35.25 17.10
C ARG A 484 9.10 34.54 18.43
N PRO A 485 10.33 34.53 18.91
CA PRO A 485 10.74 33.81 20.14
C PRO A 485 10.03 34.32 21.39
N THR A 486 9.46 35.54 21.35
CA THR A 486 8.68 36.13 22.42
C THR A 486 7.19 35.74 22.41
N ALA A 487 6.77 34.96 21.42
CA ALA A 487 5.41 34.46 21.35
C ALA A 487 5.06 33.58 22.57
N LEU A 488 3.77 33.54 22.90
CA LEU A 488 3.23 32.71 23.99
C LEU A 488 2.36 31.62 23.37
N VAL A 489 2.54 30.42 23.86
CA VAL A 489 1.73 29.22 23.53
C VAL A 489 0.98 28.86 24.80
N ALA A 490 -0.36 29.00 24.78
CA ALA A 490 -1.23 28.55 25.82
C ALA A 490 -1.92 27.24 25.40
N ILE A 491 -1.76 26.20 26.22
CA ILE A 491 -2.41 24.91 26.04
C ILE A 491 -3.33 24.72 27.22
N ALA A 492 -4.63 24.87 27.00
CA ALA A 492 -5.62 24.74 28.06
C ALA A 492 -5.86 23.29 28.46
N ALA A 493 -6.49 23.11 29.61
CA ALA A 493 -6.88 21.80 30.10
C ALA A 493 -7.71 21.01 29.07
N PRO A 494 -7.60 19.68 29.09
CA PRO A 494 -8.25 18.83 28.07
C PRO A 494 -9.79 18.92 28.19
N ARG A 495 -10.42 18.80 27.04
CA ARG A 495 -11.87 18.65 26.89
C ARG A 495 -12.17 17.40 26.07
N THR A 496 -13.06 16.59 26.59
CA THR A 496 -13.59 15.47 25.81
C THR A 496 -14.58 15.99 24.77
N LYS A 497 -14.37 15.64 23.52
CA LYS A 497 -15.23 15.98 22.41
C LYS A 497 -15.82 14.70 21.81
N ALA A 498 -17.15 14.61 21.76
CA ALA A 498 -17.80 13.55 21.02
C ALA A 498 -17.40 13.59 19.53
N MET A 499 -17.00 12.45 19.01
CA MET A 499 -16.59 12.31 17.62
C MET A 499 -17.71 11.73 16.76
N ARG A 500 -17.72 12.11 15.50
CA ARG A 500 -18.41 11.36 14.44
C ARG A 500 -17.36 10.66 13.63
N ASN A 501 -17.69 9.49 13.08
CA ASN A 501 -16.82 8.76 12.19
C ASN A 501 -16.16 9.69 11.17
N ALA A 502 -14.83 9.68 11.12
CA ALA A 502 -14.03 10.49 10.21
C ALA A 502 -12.93 9.63 9.57
N ILE A 503 -12.62 9.88 8.30
CA ILE A 503 -11.50 9.20 7.65
C ILE A 503 -10.23 9.56 8.40
N ALA A 504 -9.44 8.55 8.75
CA ALA A 504 -8.18 8.78 9.44
C ALA A 504 -7.22 9.56 8.52
N PRO A 505 -6.56 10.63 9.03
CA PRO A 505 -5.71 11.49 8.19
C PRO A 505 -4.55 10.76 7.50
N PHE A 506 -4.14 9.63 8.04
CA PHE A 506 -3.11 8.78 7.45
C PHE A 506 -3.64 7.83 6.38
N SER A 507 -4.95 7.56 6.34
CA SER A 507 -5.52 6.60 5.38
C SER A 507 -5.19 6.99 3.95
N SER A 508 -4.59 6.09 3.20
CA SER A 508 -4.26 6.31 1.79
C SER A 508 -5.52 6.46 0.95
N TRP A 509 -5.46 7.39 -0.01
CA TRP A 509 -6.53 7.66 -0.97
C TRP A 509 -6.18 7.07 -2.35
N GLY A 510 -7.19 6.68 -3.14
CA GLY A 510 -7.04 6.29 -4.55
C GLY A 510 -7.04 7.53 -5.47
N LEU A 511 -7.06 7.31 -6.75
CA LEU A 511 -7.32 6.08 -7.49
C LEU A 511 -6.07 5.21 -7.61
N ALA A 512 -6.26 3.89 -7.90
CA ALA A 512 -5.19 3.03 -8.38
C ALA A 512 -4.74 3.44 -9.79
N PHE A 513 -3.63 2.88 -10.29
CA PHE A 513 -3.01 3.34 -11.54
C PHE A 513 -3.75 2.95 -12.82
N ASP A 514 -4.77 2.11 -12.74
CA ASP A 514 -5.74 1.85 -13.80
C ASP A 514 -6.97 2.77 -13.76
N GLY A 515 -7.04 3.65 -12.75
CA GLY A 515 -8.20 4.49 -12.45
C GLY A 515 -9.24 3.79 -11.58
N GLY A 516 -8.94 2.62 -11.02
CA GLY A 516 -9.80 1.89 -10.09
C GLY A 516 -9.99 2.63 -8.77
N VAL A 517 -11.21 2.59 -8.24
CA VAL A 517 -11.51 3.19 -6.93
C VAL A 517 -10.90 2.33 -5.82
N LYS A 518 -9.99 2.92 -5.08
CA LYS A 518 -9.35 2.35 -3.89
C LYS A 518 -9.16 3.47 -2.86
N PRO A 519 -9.34 3.21 -1.56
CA PRO A 519 -9.88 1.99 -0.98
C PRO A 519 -11.30 1.71 -1.47
N GLU A 520 -11.77 0.45 -1.31
CA GLU A 520 -13.11 0.06 -1.72
C GLU A 520 -14.15 0.36 -0.65
N LEU A 521 -13.73 0.20 0.61
CA LEU A 521 -14.50 0.54 1.79
C LEU A 521 -13.57 0.98 2.93
N LEU A 522 -14.16 1.43 4.01
CA LEU A 522 -13.50 1.86 5.23
C LEU A 522 -13.95 1.00 6.42
N ALA A 523 -13.06 0.87 7.42
CA ALA A 523 -13.38 0.25 8.69
C ALA A 523 -12.67 0.99 9.85
N PRO A 524 -13.08 0.78 11.10
CA PRO A 524 -12.37 1.30 12.26
C PRO A 524 -10.90 0.91 12.23
N GLY A 525 -10.01 1.88 12.35
CA GLY A 525 -8.56 1.67 12.24
C GLY A 525 -7.74 2.58 13.15
N VAL A 526 -8.34 3.17 14.20
CA VAL A 526 -7.64 4.08 15.11
C VAL A 526 -7.92 3.70 16.56
N GLY A 527 -6.87 3.42 17.34
CA GLY A 527 -6.93 3.18 18.77
C GLY A 527 -7.62 1.87 19.16
N LEU A 528 -7.57 0.84 18.33
CA LEU A 528 -8.18 -0.46 18.62
C LEU A 528 -7.30 -1.28 19.56
N GLY A 529 -7.92 -1.80 20.63
CA GLY A 529 -7.26 -2.65 21.61
C GLY A 529 -6.97 -4.04 21.06
N THR A 530 -5.75 -4.56 21.35
CA THR A 530 -5.32 -5.88 20.92
C THR A 530 -4.25 -6.44 21.86
N THR A 531 -3.90 -7.72 21.71
CA THR A 531 -2.81 -8.33 22.43
C THR A 531 -1.47 -7.98 21.76
N GLU A 532 -0.41 -7.99 22.58
CA GLU A 532 0.97 -7.78 22.17
C GLU A 532 1.79 -9.03 22.40
N PRO A 533 2.87 -9.31 21.63
CA PRO A 533 3.72 -10.46 21.89
C PRO A 533 4.47 -10.31 23.23
N GLY A 534 4.90 -11.43 23.80
CA GLY A 534 5.65 -11.48 25.07
C GLY A 534 4.78 -11.13 26.28
N ARG A 535 5.39 -10.63 27.34
CA ARG A 535 4.74 -10.25 28.60
C ARG A 535 5.01 -8.79 28.91
N ALA A 536 4.11 -8.16 29.66
CA ALA A 536 4.32 -6.86 30.26
C ALA A 536 5.38 -6.92 31.38
N ALA A 537 5.88 -5.77 31.82
CA ALA A 537 6.91 -5.69 32.85
C ALA A 537 6.49 -6.32 34.20
N ASP A 538 5.20 -6.39 34.49
CA ASP A 538 4.62 -7.04 35.67
C ASP A 538 4.40 -8.58 35.46
N GLY A 539 4.88 -9.15 34.37
CA GLY A 539 4.76 -10.57 34.05
C GLY A 539 3.39 -10.98 33.47
N LYS A 540 2.41 -10.07 33.43
CA LYS A 540 1.08 -10.34 32.86
C LYS A 540 1.11 -10.33 31.34
N GLN A 541 -0.01 -10.68 30.74
CA GLN A 541 -0.19 -10.55 29.29
C GLN A 541 -0.04 -9.08 28.86
N ALA A 542 0.73 -8.86 27.80
CA ALA A 542 0.85 -7.53 27.23
C ALA A 542 -0.34 -7.23 26.30
N PHE A 543 -0.94 -6.06 26.51
CA PHE A 543 -1.99 -5.50 25.66
C PHE A 543 -1.60 -4.09 25.25
N GLY A 544 -2.03 -3.71 24.05
CA GLY A 544 -1.84 -2.38 23.51
C GLY A 544 -3.05 -1.93 22.70
N ALA A 545 -2.92 -0.76 22.11
CA ALA A 545 -3.85 -0.29 21.10
C ALA A 545 -3.07 0.05 19.82
N VAL A 546 -3.67 -0.21 18.68
CA VAL A 546 -3.05 -0.02 17.38
C VAL A 546 -3.89 0.87 16.48
N SER A 547 -3.19 1.58 15.58
CA SER A 547 -3.82 2.44 14.57
C SER A 547 -3.15 2.20 13.22
N GLY A 548 -3.93 2.10 12.16
CA GLY A 548 -3.43 1.89 10.80
C GLY A 548 -4.50 1.39 9.84
N SER A 549 -4.21 1.44 8.56
CA SER A 549 -5.02 0.74 7.54
C SER A 549 -4.90 -0.78 7.67
N SER A 550 -3.79 -1.30 8.21
CA SER A 550 -3.62 -2.70 8.58
C SER A 550 -4.62 -3.13 9.64
N THR A 551 -4.81 -2.27 10.66
CA THR A 551 -5.81 -2.45 11.73
C THR A 551 -7.24 -2.52 11.14
N ALA A 552 -7.57 -1.59 10.25
CA ALA A 552 -8.86 -1.58 9.56
C ALA A 552 -9.05 -2.82 8.66
N ALA A 553 -7.99 -3.27 7.99
CA ALA A 553 -8.01 -4.49 7.16
C ALA A 553 -8.24 -5.75 8.02
N ALA A 554 -7.61 -5.85 9.19
CA ALA A 554 -7.84 -6.95 10.13
C ALA A 554 -9.31 -6.99 10.61
N VAL A 555 -9.89 -5.83 10.91
CA VAL A 555 -11.32 -5.71 11.25
C VAL A 555 -12.21 -6.21 10.10
N VAL A 556 -11.89 -5.85 8.85
CA VAL A 556 -12.65 -6.31 7.67
C VAL A 556 -12.45 -7.81 7.41
N ALA A 557 -11.24 -8.35 7.63
CA ALA A 557 -11.00 -9.79 7.50
C ALA A 557 -11.84 -10.59 8.50
N GLY A 558 -11.92 -10.13 9.76
CA GLY A 558 -12.83 -10.70 10.75
C GLY A 558 -14.31 -10.56 10.34
N ALA A 559 -14.71 -9.38 9.84
CA ALA A 559 -16.09 -9.17 9.35
C ALA A 559 -16.41 -10.05 8.13
N ALA A 560 -15.43 -10.29 7.24
CA ALA A 560 -15.57 -11.22 6.12
C ALA A 560 -15.75 -12.66 6.60
N ALA A 561 -15.06 -13.06 7.69
CA ALA A 561 -15.27 -14.38 8.30
C ALA A 561 -16.67 -14.54 8.89
N LEU A 562 -17.18 -13.50 9.58
CA LEU A 562 -18.57 -13.51 10.04
C LEU A 562 -19.56 -13.61 8.88
N LEU A 563 -19.31 -12.89 7.78
CA LEU A 563 -20.17 -12.95 6.60
C LEU A 563 -20.08 -14.30 5.90
N ALA A 564 -18.91 -14.92 5.83
CA ALA A 564 -18.70 -16.24 5.23
C ALA A 564 -19.43 -17.35 6.02
N GLU A 565 -19.43 -17.29 7.37
CA GLU A 565 -20.26 -18.18 8.21
C GLU A 565 -21.74 -17.95 7.94
N ALA A 566 -22.20 -16.69 7.86
CA ALA A 566 -23.61 -16.34 7.61
C ALA A 566 -24.07 -16.65 6.17
N ARG A 567 -23.15 -16.74 5.22
CA ARG A 567 -23.39 -16.95 3.78
C ARG A 567 -22.42 -18.00 3.22
N PRO A 568 -22.53 -19.27 3.62
CA PRO A 568 -21.55 -20.32 3.28
C PRO A 568 -21.43 -20.55 1.76
N ASP A 569 -22.49 -20.34 1.00
CA ASP A 569 -22.49 -20.50 -0.47
C ASP A 569 -21.92 -19.29 -1.23
N ALA A 570 -21.56 -18.22 -0.53
CA ALA A 570 -21.02 -17.03 -1.17
C ALA A 570 -19.54 -17.21 -1.48
N ASP A 571 -19.15 -17.28 -2.74
CA ASP A 571 -17.75 -17.32 -3.17
C ASP A 571 -17.00 -16.02 -2.81
N ALA A 572 -15.67 -16.02 -2.93
CA ALA A 572 -14.81 -14.87 -2.60
C ALA A 572 -15.25 -13.58 -3.32
N ARG A 573 -15.71 -13.69 -4.56
CA ARG A 573 -16.21 -12.56 -5.35
C ARG A 573 -17.52 -12.02 -4.79
N THR A 574 -18.41 -12.90 -4.40
CA THR A 574 -19.71 -12.57 -3.79
C THR A 574 -19.52 -11.94 -2.41
N LEU A 575 -18.65 -12.52 -1.55
CA LEU A 575 -18.32 -11.94 -0.24
C LEU A 575 -17.81 -10.49 -0.39
N ARG A 576 -16.88 -10.26 -1.32
CA ARG A 576 -16.38 -8.90 -1.61
C ARG A 576 -17.52 -7.97 -2.05
N ALA A 577 -18.36 -8.41 -2.97
CA ALA A 577 -19.45 -7.61 -3.50
C ALA A 577 -20.47 -7.22 -2.40
N LEU A 578 -20.79 -8.14 -1.49
CA LEU A 578 -21.67 -7.90 -0.34
C LEU A 578 -21.07 -6.89 0.64
N LEU A 579 -19.78 -7.03 0.99
CA LEU A 579 -19.10 -6.11 1.91
C LEU A 579 -19.01 -4.71 1.33
N VAL A 580 -18.60 -4.60 0.06
CA VAL A 580 -18.49 -3.31 -0.64
C VAL A 580 -19.87 -2.67 -0.81
N GLY A 581 -20.84 -3.43 -1.34
CA GLY A 581 -22.19 -2.93 -1.64
C GLY A 581 -22.98 -2.51 -0.41
N GLY A 582 -22.77 -3.19 0.75
CA GLY A 582 -23.43 -2.92 2.02
C GLY A 582 -22.90 -1.70 2.77
N SER A 583 -21.72 -1.19 2.43
CA SER A 583 -21.08 -0.07 3.14
C SER A 583 -21.81 1.27 2.98
N ASP A 584 -21.63 2.18 3.95
CA ASP A 584 -22.34 3.48 3.96
C ASP A 584 -21.38 4.68 3.98
N ARG A 585 -21.73 5.74 3.24
CA ARG A 585 -20.88 6.92 3.08
C ARG A 585 -20.67 7.68 4.39
N ILE A 586 -19.45 8.13 4.60
CA ILE A 586 -19.08 9.07 5.66
C ILE A 586 -19.10 10.48 5.09
N GLY A 587 -20.01 11.31 5.56
CA GLY A 587 -20.02 12.74 5.23
C GLY A 587 -20.03 13.04 3.71
N ARG A 588 -19.27 14.06 3.32
CA ARG A 588 -19.14 14.53 1.93
C ARG A 588 -17.81 14.16 1.28
N GLU A 589 -17.05 13.28 1.91
CA GLU A 589 -15.72 12.88 1.43
C GLU A 589 -15.76 12.31 -0.01
N PRO A 590 -14.71 12.51 -0.80
CA PRO A 590 -14.64 12.00 -2.17
C PRO A 590 -14.63 10.47 -2.21
N VAL A 591 -15.10 9.91 -3.32
CA VAL A 591 -15.08 8.45 -3.56
C VAL A 591 -13.67 7.87 -3.46
N ALA A 592 -12.65 8.59 -3.94
CA ALA A 592 -11.25 8.17 -3.84
C ALA A 592 -10.74 8.02 -2.39
N ALA A 593 -11.38 8.67 -1.43
CA ALA A 593 -11.00 8.60 -0.01
C ALA A 593 -11.72 7.48 0.75
N GLN A 594 -12.93 7.10 0.31
CA GLN A 594 -13.79 6.21 1.09
C GLN A 594 -14.39 5.03 0.30
N GLY A 595 -14.22 4.96 -1.02
CA GLY A 595 -14.93 3.98 -1.82
C GLY A 595 -16.45 4.09 -1.65
N THR A 596 -17.08 3.01 -1.19
CA THR A 596 -18.50 2.98 -0.81
C THR A 596 -18.78 3.57 0.56
N GLY A 597 -17.78 3.64 1.45
CA GLY A 597 -17.86 4.19 2.79
C GLY A 597 -17.53 3.20 3.90
N LEU A 598 -18.04 3.46 5.11
CA LEU A 598 -17.83 2.63 6.29
C LEU A 598 -18.58 1.30 6.17
N LEU A 599 -17.89 0.22 6.48
CA LEU A 599 -18.44 -1.13 6.53
C LEU A 599 -19.70 -1.19 7.44
N ASP A 600 -20.79 -1.72 6.89
CA ASP A 600 -21.99 -2.10 7.61
C ASP A 600 -22.24 -3.60 7.39
N LEU A 601 -21.79 -4.42 8.34
CA LEU A 601 -21.86 -5.88 8.23
C LEU A 601 -23.29 -6.38 8.28
N GLY A 602 -24.18 -5.74 9.06
CA GLY A 602 -25.59 -6.12 9.13
C GLY A 602 -26.27 -5.97 7.77
N ARG A 603 -25.99 -4.86 7.08
CA ARG A 603 -26.49 -4.63 5.73
C ARG A 603 -25.87 -5.57 4.71
N ALA A 604 -24.58 -5.87 4.79
CA ALA A 604 -23.93 -6.84 3.94
C ALA A 604 -24.55 -8.25 4.11
N ALA A 605 -24.78 -8.67 5.35
CA ALA A 605 -25.38 -9.97 5.66
C ALA A 605 -26.85 -10.08 5.24
N SER A 606 -27.62 -8.99 5.29
CA SER A 606 -29.03 -8.96 4.88
C SER A 606 -29.24 -8.58 3.41
N ALA A 607 -28.17 -8.36 2.64
CA ALA A 607 -28.29 -7.95 1.23
C ALA A 607 -28.93 -9.06 0.38
N GLU A 608 -29.92 -8.65 -0.42
CA GLU A 608 -30.65 -9.52 -1.34
C GLU A 608 -30.16 -9.39 -2.79
N LEU A 609 -29.38 -8.36 -3.07
CA LEU A 609 -28.85 -8.03 -4.38
C LEU A 609 -27.33 -7.97 -4.36
N VAL A 610 -26.70 -8.73 -5.23
CA VAL A 610 -25.25 -8.73 -5.46
C VAL A 610 -24.94 -8.06 -6.79
N ALA A 611 -24.03 -7.10 -6.78
CA ALA A 611 -23.55 -6.40 -7.98
C ALA A 611 -22.12 -6.81 -8.33
N ASP A 612 -21.88 -7.30 -9.53
CA ASP A 612 -20.56 -7.69 -10.03
C ASP A 612 -20.26 -7.02 -11.38
N PRO A 613 -19.21 -6.19 -11.47
CA PRO A 613 -18.29 -5.82 -10.40
C PRO A 613 -18.92 -4.84 -9.39
N PRO A 614 -18.48 -4.88 -8.11
CA PRO A 614 -18.99 -3.96 -7.08
C PRO A 614 -18.48 -2.52 -7.24
N ILE A 615 -17.52 -2.31 -8.14
CA ILE A 615 -16.88 -1.03 -8.47
C ILE A 615 -16.73 -0.92 -9.97
N LEU A 616 -17.04 0.26 -10.55
CA LEU A 616 -16.87 0.51 -11.97
C LEU A 616 -15.64 1.35 -12.25
N THR A 617 -14.67 0.75 -12.92
CA THR A 617 -13.49 1.44 -13.45
C THR A 617 -13.66 1.68 -14.93
N PHE A 618 -13.75 2.95 -15.35
CA PHE A 618 -13.77 3.30 -16.77
C PHE A 618 -12.35 3.42 -17.35
N GLY A 619 -11.32 3.32 -16.49
CA GLY A 619 -9.96 3.47 -16.90
C GLY A 619 -9.62 4.91 -17.22
N ARG A 620 -8.85 5.11 -18.30
CA ARG A 620 -8.49 6.43 -18.79
C ARG A 620 -9.45 6.88 -19.87
N GLY A 621 -10.10 8.00 -19.62
CA GLY A 621 -10.89 8.73 -20.61
C GLY A 621 -10.05 9.88 -21.16
N GLY A 622 -9.83 9.91 -22.47
CA GLY A 622 -9.02 10.96 -23.06
C GLY A 622 -9.51 11.35 -24.46
N GLY A 623 -9.45 12.65 -24.78
CA GLY A 623 -9.87 13.21 -26.06
C GLY A 623 -11.33 13.64 -26.10
N ASP A 624 -11.63 14.54 -27.03
CA ASP A 624 -12.99 15.03 -27.28
C ASP A 624 -13.91 13.87 -27.70
N GLY A 625 -15.09 13.81 -27.13
CA GLY A 625 -16.09 12.80 -27.46
C GLY A 625 -15.86 11.43 -26.82
N TRP A 626 -14.93 11.29 -25.86
CA TRP A 626 -14.70 10.01 -25.19
C TRP A 626 -15.97 9.42 -24.58
N GLN A 627 -16.15 8.13 -24.77
CA GLN A 627 -17.24 7.33 -24.20
C GLN A 627 -16.69 6.03 -23.62
N GLY A 628 -17.09 5.74 -22.40
CA GLY A 628 -16.81 4.46 -21.73
C GLY A 628 -18.10 3.69 -21.51
N ARG A 629 -18.08 2.37 -21.72
CA ARG A 629 -19.21 1.49 -21.41
C ARG A 629 -18.75 0.40 -20.46
N ARG A 630 -19.61 0.08 -19.48
CA ARG A 630 -19.42 -1.04 -18.55
C ARG A 630 -20.76 -1.73 -18.33
N THR A 631 -20.71 -3.00 -18.00
CA THR A 631 -21.88 -3.80 -17.63
C THR A 631 -21.73 -4.24 -16.18
N ILE A 632 -22.80 -4.18 -15.41
CA ILE A 632 -22.91 -4.73 -14.06
C ILE A 632 -23.88 -5.90 -14.14
N ARG A 633 -23.45 -7.04 -13.64
CA ARG A 633 -24.31 -8.20 -13.42
C ARG A 633 -24.95 -8.09 -12.04
N LEU A 634 -26.26 -8.10 -11.99
CA LEU A 634 -27.06 -7.95 -10.78
C LEU A 634 -27.73 -9.29 -10.48
N ARG A 635 -27.25 -10.00 -9.45
CA ARG A 635 -27.80 -11.30 -9.05
C ARG A 635 -28.74 -11.12 -7.86
N ASN A 636 -29.96 -11.63 -7.97
CA ASN A 636 -30.91 -11.74 -6.87
C ASN A 636 -30.53 -12.99 -6.04
N VAL A 637 -30.03 -12.78 -4.83
CA VAL A 637 -29.66 -13.87 -3.89
C VAL A 637 -30.71 -14.12 -2.84
N SER A 638 -31.92 -13.57 -3.01
CA SER A 638 -33.08 -13.80 -2.14
C SER A 638 -34.05 -14.79 -2.73
N THR A 639 -35.01 -15.18 -1.91
CA THR A 639 -36.10 -16.10 -2.31
C THR A 639 -37.31 -15.36 -2.90
N ARG A 640 -37.30 -14.03 -2.99
CA ARG A 640 -38.37 -13.22 -3.54
C ARG A 640 -37.93 -12.49 -4.81
N ARG A 641 -38.90 -12.17 -5.67
CA ARG A 641 -38.69 -11.30 -6.82
C ARG A 641 -38.31 -9.89 -6.34
N LEU A 642 -37.24 -9.31 -6.89
CA LEU A 642 -36.81 -7.98 -6.60
C LEU A 642 -37.23 -6.99 -7.69
N THR A 643 -37.78 -5.84 -7.28
CA THR A 643 -37.88 -4.65 -8.11
C THR A 643 -36.82 -3.66 -7.64
N VAL A 644 -35.87 -3.37 -8.51
CA VAL A 644 -34.68 -2.53 -8.19
C VAL A 644 -34.75 -1.23 -8.94
N PHE A 645 -34.72 -0.12 -8.21
CA PHE A 645 -34.55 1.23 -8.80
C PHE A 645 -33.09 1.62 -8.82
N VAL A 646 -32.65 2.22 -9.93
CA VAL A 646 -31.25 2.62 -10.13
C VAL A 646 -31.15 4.14 -10.31
N SER A 647 -30.29 4.77 -9.53
CA SER A 647 -30.01 6.21 -9.62
C SER A 647 -28.51 6.50 -9.73
N THR A 648 -28.16 7.61 -10.37
CA THR A 648 -26.77 7.99 -10.67
C THR A 648 -26.19 9.02 -9.69
N GLY A 649 -26.94 9.50 -8.71
CA GLY A 649 -26.46 10.43 -7.69
C GLY A 649 -25.82 11.74 -8.20
N GLN A 650 -26.12 12.14 -9.43
CA GLN A 650 -25.41 13.21 -10.14
C GLN A 650 -25.82 14.61 -9.72
N ARG A 651 -25.08 15.26 -8.82
CA ARG A 651 -25.11 16.74 -8.69
C ARG A 651 -23.77 17.44 -8.99
N ARG A 652 -22.66 16.75 -9.18
CA ARG A 652 -21.34 17.39 -9.26
C ARG A 652 -20.47 17.07 -10.47
N ASN A 653 -20.82 16.09 -11.31
CA ASN A 653 -20.03 15.74 -12.50
C ASN A 653 -20.76 16.15 -13.79
N ALA A 654 -21.06 17.44 -13.95
CA ALA A 654 -21.68 17.96 -15.17
C ALA A 654 -20.88 17.63 -16.45
N HIS A 655 -19.57 17.36 -16.29
CA HIS A 655 -18.65 17.12 -17.40
C HIS A 655 -18.58 15.66 -17.87
N VAL A 656 -18.93 14.71 -16.99
CA VAL A 656 -18.99 13.27 -17.32
C VAL A 656 -20.35 12.72 -16.88
N PRO A 657 -21.43 13.00 -17.63
CA PRO A 657 -22.72 12.39 -17.37
C PRO A 657 -22.65 10.87 -17.54
N VAL A 658 -23.32 10.18 -16.62
CA VAL A 658 -23.51 8.73 -16.65
C VAL A 658 -24.95 8.42 -16.98
N SER A 659 -25.17 7.60 -18.00
CA SER A 659 -26.48 7.09 -18.41
C SER A 659 -26.56 5.57 -18.18
N LEU A 660 -27.77 5.11 -17.93
CA LEU A 660 -28.10 3.73 -17.60
C LEU A 660 -28.97 3.12 -18.69
N SER A 661 -28.80 1.83 -18.96
CA SER A 661 -29.68 1.08 -19.89
C SER A 661 -31.11 0.94 -19.34
N ALA A 662 -31.26 0.88 -18.01
CA ALA A 662 -32.53 0.81 -17.31
C ALA A 662 -32.47 1.56 -15.97
N ARG A 663 -33.61 2.16 -15.56
CA ARG A 663 -33.76 2.78 -14.22
C ARG A 663 -34.59 1.93 -13.27
N ARG A 664 -35.24 0.93 -13.78
CA ARG A 664 -36.01 -0.06 -13.02
C ARG A 664 -35.74 -1.43 -13.61
N LEU A 665 -35.45 -2.40 -12.78
CA LEU A 665 -35.20 -3.79 -13.14
C LEU A 665 -36.08 -4.70 -12.27
N GLN A 666 -36.53 -5.80 -12.87
CA GLN A 666 -37.20 -6.88 -12.12
C GLN A 666 -36.31 -8.11 -12.26
N ILE A 667 -35.99 -8.74 -11.14
CA ILE A 667 -35.04 -9.85 -11.07
C ILE A 667 -35.68 -10.96 -10.25
N GLU A 668 -35.94 -12.10 -10.87
CA GLU A 668 -36.48 -13.28 -10.21
C GLU A 668 -35.47 -13.87 -9.21
N PRO A 669 -35.89 -14.67 -8.24
CA PRO A 669 -35.02 -15.39 -7.32
C PRO A 669 -33.93 -16.16 -8.07
N GLY A 670 -32.67 -16.04 -7.65
CA GLY A 670 -31.53 -16.70 -8.27
C GLY A 670 -31.11 -16.16 -9.63
N ALA A 671 -31.92 -15.31 -10.29
CA ALA A 671 -31.65 -14.79 -11.63
C ALA A 671 -30.62 -13.68 -11.63
N VAL A 672 -30.01 -13.47 -12.81
CA VAL A 672 -29.03 -12.40 -13.07
C VAL A 672 -29.61 -11.46 -14.13
N ALA A 673 -29.61 -10.16 -13.85
CA ALA A 673 -29.91 -9.11 -14.82
C ALA A 673 -28.66 -8.30 -15.14
N GLU A 674 -28.55 -7.77 -16.34
CA GLU A 674 -27.46 -6.90 -16.75
C GLU A 674 -27.89 -5.43 -16.77
N LEU A 675 -27.08 -4.58 -16.18
CA LEU A 675 -27.23 -3.12 -16.22
C LEU A 675 -26.07 -2.50 -16.99
N GLY A 676 -26.37 -1.97 -18.16
CA GLY A 676 -25.42 -1.20 -18.96
C GLY A 676 -25.24 0.20 -18.39
N VAL A 677 -23.98 0.61 -18.20
CA VAL A 677 -23.58 1.93 -17.70
C VAL A 677 -22.68 2.60 -18.74
N LYS A 678 -23.09 3.77 -19.21
CA LYS A 678 -22.34 4.56 -20.19
C LYS A 678 -21.93 5.90 -19.57
N ALA A 679 -20.64 6.17 -19.55
CA ALA A 679 -20.07 7.47 -19.20
C ALA A 679 -19.61 8.20 -20.48
N ARG A 680 -19.79 9.52 -20.55
CA ARG A 680 -19.40 10.32 -21.71
C ARG A 680 -18.75 11.63 -21.25
N LEU A 681 -17.63 12.01 -21.84
CA LEU A 681 -17.06 13.34 -21.67
C LEU A 681 -17.83 14.33 -22.61
N VAL A 682 -18.51 15.32 -22.02
CA VAL A 682 -19.32 16.31 -22.80
C VAL A 682 -18.59 17.62 -23.04
N THR A 683 -17.65 17.96 -22.17
CA THR A 683 -16.89 19.20 -22.27
C THR A 683 -15.46 18.92 -21.82
N PHE A 684 -14.48 19.42 -22.58
CA PHE A 684 -13.09 19.35 -22.14
C PHE A 684 -12.95 20.14 -20.84
N VAL A 685 -12.49 19.46 -19.81
CA VAL A 685 -12.32 20.05 -18.49
C VAL A 685 -10.89 19.83 -18.05
N ARG A 686 -10.35 20.81 -17.37
CA ARG A 686 -9.06 20.67 -16.67
C ARG A 686 -9.13 19.72 -15.45
N ALA A 687 -10.27 19.01 -15.28
CA ALA A 687 -10.41 18.01 -14.24
C ALA A 687 -9.51 16.80 -14.51
N GLU A 688 -8.83 16.32 -13.49
CA GLU A 688 -7.88 15.23 -13.59
C GLU A 688 -8.57 13.86 -13.54
N ALA A 689 -9.71 13.77 -12.83
CA ALA A 689 -10.57 12.60 -12.75
C ALA A 689 -12.03 12.99 -12.50
N ALA A 690 -12.95 12.12 -12.89
CA ALA A 690 -14.37 12.21 -12.52
C ALA A 690 -14.77 10.94 -11.76
N MET A 691 -15.58 11.11 -10.73
CA MET A 691 -16.01 10.03 -9.84
C MET A 691 -17.44 10.23 -9.41
N GLY A 692 -18.14 9.14 -9.09
CA GLY A 692 -19.48 9.19 -8.56
C GLY A 692 -19.91 7.84 -7.99
N THR A 693 -21.20 7.73 -7.68
CA THR A 693 -21.78 6.51 -7.12
C THR A 693 -23.12 6.22 -7.78
N LEU A 694 -23.30 5.00 -8.24
CA LEU A 694 -24.61 4.47 -8.56
C LEU A 694 -25.24 3.94 -7.27
N THR A 695 -26.55 4.13 -7.15
CA THR A 695 -27.31 3.57 -6.02
C THR A 695 -28.43 2.70 -6.59
N LEU A 696 -28.42 1.44 -6.19
CA LEU A 696 -29.45 0.45 -6.48
C LEU A 696 -30.29 0.28 -5.23
N THR A 697 -31.61 0.43 -5.36
CA THR A 697 -32.55 0.37 -4.24
C THR A 697 -33.60 -0.70 -4.53
N PRO A 698 -33.44 -1.94 -4.01
CA PRO A 698 -34.51 -2.92 -4.03
C PRO A 698 -35.68 -2.43 -3.18
N ILE A 699 -36.92 -2.65 -3.63
CA ILE A 699 -38.09 -2.37 -2.80
C ILE A 699 -38.09 -3.29 -1.58
N GLY A 700 -38.16 -2.69 -0.39
CA GLY A 700 -38.13 -3.43 0.90
C GLY A 700 -36.79 -4.07 1.25
N GLY A 701 -35.73 -3.81 0.48
CA GLY A 701 -34.39 -4.39 0.70
C GLY A 701 -33.29 -3.34 0.94
N ALA A 702 -32.10 -3.85 1.28
CA ALA A 702 -30.93 -3.03 1.52
C ALA A 702 -30.42 -2.34 0.24
N ARG A 703 -30.02 -1.09 0.35
CA ARG A 703 -29.40 -0.33 -0.77
C ARG A 703 -28.00 -0.88 -1.06
N VAL A 704 -27.69 -1.01 -2.36
CA VAL A 704 -26.36 -1.35 -2.85
C VAL A 704 -25.75 -0.13 -3.53
N ARG A 705 -24.53 0.21 -3.17
CA ARG A 705 -23.78 1.33 -3.76
C ARG A 705 -22.63 0.82 -4.60
N ILE A 706 -22.48 1.40 -5.80
CA ILE A 706 -21.42 1.07 -6.75
C ILE A 706 -20.69 2.36 -7.10
N PRO A 707 -19.51 2.59 -6.54
CA PRO A 707 -18.68 3.73 -6.92
C PRO A 707 -18.12 3.53 -8.32
N TRP A 708 -17.93 4.64 -9.03
CA TRP A 708 -17.30 4.64 -10.34
C TRP A 708 -16.27 5.75 -10.45
N ALA A 709 -15.25 5.53 -11.29
CA ALA A 709 -14.24 6.52 -11.60
C ALA A 709 -13.77 6.45 -13.05
N VAL A 710 -13.28 7.58 -13.55
CA VAL A 710 -12.55 7.72 -14.81
C VAL A 710 -11.42 8.73 -14.63
N VAL A 711 -10.23 8.41 -15.09
CA VAL A 711 -9.08 9.33 -15.14
C VAL A 711 -9.14 10.10 -16.46
N LEU A 712 -9.20 11.43 -16.41
CA LEU A 712 -9.37 12.29 -17.58
C LEU A 712 -8.05 12.85 -18.09
N ARG A 713 -7.03 12.94 -17.24
CA ARG A 713 -5.75 13.51 -17.60
C ARG A 713 -4.81 12.49 -18.23
N SER A 714 -4.14 12.89 -19.32
CA SER A 714 -3.04 12.12 -19.90
C SER A 714 -1.73 12.50 -19.21
N PRO A 715 -0.97 11.54 -18.65
CA PRO A 715 0.36 11.84 -18.14
C PRO A 715 1.29 12.19 -19.31
N ALA A 716 1.83 13.41 -19.29
CA ALA A 716 2.86 13.88 -20.21
C ALA A 716 4.21 13.97 -19.48
N ASN A 717 5.29 13.98 -20.23
CA ASN A 717 6.66 14.15 -19.70
C ASN A 717 7.03 13.12 -18.64
N LEU A 718 6.80 11.85 -18.92
CA LEU A 718 7.15 10.74 -18.02
C LEU A 718 8.67 10.50 -17.92
N VAL A 719 9.47 11.03 -18.83
CA VAL A 719 10.93 11.07 -18.76
C VAL A 719 11.36 12.51 -18.52
N GLY A 720 11.71 12.87 -17.28
CA GLY A 720 12.07 14.22 -16.90
C GLY A 720 13.50 14.59 -17.33
N THR A 721 14.46 13.75 -16.98
CA THR A 721 15.89 13.95 -17.26
C THR A 721 16.50 12.68 -17.84
N LEU A 722 17.36 12.84 -18.85
CA LEU A 722 18.21 11.79 -19.37
C LEU A 722 19.62 12.37 -19.47
N ALA A 723 20.58 11.78 -18.78
CA ALA A 723 21.96 12.22 -18.75
C ALA A 723 22.92 11.03 -18.88
N LEU A 724 24.09 11.28 -19.41
CA LEU A 724 25.16 10.31 -19.60
C LEU A 724 26.46 10.85 -19.01
N SER A 725 27.13 10.04 -18.18
CA SER A 725 28.39 10.49 -17.53
C SER A 725 29.54 10.73 -18.50
N ARG A 726 29.57 10.05 -19.65
CA ARG A 726 30.56 10.16 -20.71
C ARG A 726 29.91 9.93 -22.07
N HIS A 727 30.01 10.88 -22.97
CA HIS A 727 29.48 10.79 -24.34
C HIS A 727 30.40 10.06 -25.31
N VAL A 728 31.68 9.88 -24.96
CA VAL A 728 32.67 9.17 -25.76
C VAL A 728 33.42 8.21 -24.87
N PHE A 729 33.38 6.92 -25.16
CA PHE A 729 34.00 5.88 -24.33
C PHE A 729 34.36 4.63 -25.12
N LYS A 730 35.27 3.83 -24.58
CA LYS A 730 35.56 2.47 -25.06
C LYS A 730 34.59 1.48 -24.38
N PRO A 731 34.16 0.41 -25.09
CA PRO A 731 33.35 -0.63 -24.46
C PRO A 731 34.03 -1.22 -23.23
N SER A 732 33.34 -1.24 -22.10
CA SER A 732 33.86 -1.79 -20.84
C SER A 732 32.69 -2.23 -19.95
N GLN A 733 32.83 -3.42 -19.36
CA GLN A 733 31.91 -3.91 -18.32
C GLN A 733 32.28 -3.38 -16.94
N GLN A 734 33.57 -3.17 -16.68
CA GLN A 734 34.07 -2.71 -15.38
C GLN A 734 33.94 -1.19 -15.22
N GLN A 735 34.02 -0.43 -16.32
CA GLN A 735 33.93 1.02 -16.33
C GLN A 735 32.88 1.51 -17.34
N PRO A 736 31.61 1.15 -17.19
CA PRO A 736 30.56 1.58 -18.11
C PRO A 736 30.35 3.10 -18.03
N ALA A 737 29.81 3.68 -19.08
CA ALA A 737 29.24 5.03 -18.98
C ALA A 737 27.91 4.94 -18.22
N ILE A 738 27.70 5.83 -17.25
CA ILE A 738 26.49 5.80 -16.42
C ILE A 738 25.40 6.63 -17.07
N VAL A 739 24.29 5.98 -17.36
CA VAL A 739 23.04 6.63 -17.78
C VAL A 739 22.21 6.93 -16.56
N VAL A 740 21.72 8.14 -16.43
CA VAL A 740 20.81 8.57 -15.37
C VAL A 740 19.51 9.04 -16.00
N VAL A 741 18.41 8.43 -15.57
CA VAL A 741 17.05 8.74 -16.03
C VAL A 741 16.18 9.12 -14.85
N ARG A 742 15.45 10.22 -14.95
CA ARG A 742 14.36 10.54 -14.04
C ARG A 742 13.06 10.09 -14.70
N ALA A 743 12.43 9.05 -14.16
CA ALA A 743 11.19 8.49 -14.68
C ALA A 743 10.02 8.79 -13.73
N GLY A 744 8.82 8.93 -14.31
CA GLY A 744 7.63 9.27 -13.57
C GLY A 744 7.64 10.70 -12.98
N ARG A 745 6.59 11.07 -12.29
CA ARG A 745 6.45 12.40 -11.69
C ARG A 745 5.69 12.34 -10.38
N VAL A 746 5.98 13.25 -9.48
CA VAL A 746 5.14 13.60 -8.34
C VAL A 746 4.69 15.04 -8.52
N VAL A 747 3.40 15.28 -8.49
CA VAL A 747 2.79 16.59 -8.69
C VAL A 747 2.06 17.00 -7.42
N ARG A 748 2.30 18.22 -6.93
CA ARG A 748 1.51 18.78 -5.83
C ARG A 748 0.10 19.10 -6.31
N SER A 749 -0.90 18.68 -5.56
CA SER A 749 -2.30 18.98 -5.77
C SER A 749 -2.94 19.58 -4.50
N SER A 750 -4.18 20.01 -4.59
CA SER A 750 -4.96 20.48 -3.43
C SER A 750 -5.26 19.37 -2.41
N HIS A 751 -5.15 18.11 -2.80
CA HIS A 751 -5.44 16.94 -1.97
C HIS A 751 -4.17 16.18 -1.53
N GLY A 752 -2.99 16.77 -1.69
CA GLY A 752 -1.71 16.14 -1.40
C GLY A 752 -0.87 15.92 -2.65
N ASN A 753 0.03 14.93 -2.63
CA ASN A 753 0.87 14.62 -3.77
C ASN A 753 0.19 13.58 -4.68
N GLU A 754 0.16 13.85 -5.98
CA GLU A 754 -0.25 12.89 -6.98
C GLU A 754 0.98 12.16 -7.51
N VAL A 755 0.93 10.83 -7.49
CA VAL A 755 2.01 9.96 -7.98
C VAL A 755 1.68 9.53 -9.41
N ILE A 756 2.51 9.91 -10.38
CA ILE A 756 2.36 9.53 -11.79
C ILE A 756 3.44 8.53 -12.17
N PRO A 757 3.15 7.24 -12.17
CA PRO A 757 4.11 6.17 -12.48
C PRO A 757 4.31 5.98 -13.96
N VAL A 758 5.23 5.10 -14.31
CA VAL A 758 5.47 4.61 -15.66
C VAL A 758 5.18 3.11 -15.69
N LEU A 759 4.26 2.69 -16.57
CA LEU A 759 3.91 1.27 -16.72
C LEU A 759 5.12 0.45 -17.17
N ARG A 760 5.87 1.00 -18.13
CA ARG A 760 7.04 0.37 -18.71
C ARG A 760 8.01 1.42 -19.22
N MET A 761 9.28 1.24 -18.95
CA MET A 761 10.38 2.05 -19.47
C MET A 761 11.29 1.16 -20.32
N ASP A 762 11.37 1.44 -21.62
CA ASP A 762 12.24 0.75 -22.57
C ASP A 762 13.46 1.62 -22.84
N VAL A 763 14.65 1.00 -22.80
CA VAL A 763 15.93 1.60 -23.18
C VAL A 763 16.37 0.95 -24.48
N GLU A 764 16.38 1.72 -25.55
CA GLU A 764 16.68 1.24 -26.91
C GLU A 764 17.96 1.86 -27.46
N LEU A 765 18.63 1.08 -28.29
CA LEU A 765 19.79 1.52 -29.06
C LEU A 765 19.40 1.78 -30.51
N ALA A 766 19.87 2.89 -31.06
CA ALA A 766 19.78 3.22 -32.49
C ALA A 766 21.16 3.55 -33.06
N ASP A 767 21.34 3.36 -34.36
CA ASP A 767 22.54 3.75 -35.10
C ASP A 767 22.56 5.26 -35.39
N ALA A 768 23.62 5.72 -36.04
CA ALA A 768 23.82 7.13 -36.39
C ALA A 768 22.75 7.68 -37.36
N LYS A 769 22.04 6.80 -38.10
CA LYS A 769 20.94 7.15 -38.99
C LYS A 769 19.59 7.10 -38.32
N GLY A 770 19.56 6.82 -37.00
CA GLY A 770 18.33 6.68 -36.23
C GLY A 770 17.59 5.35 -36.38
N LYS A 771 18.15 4.36 -37.13
CA LYS A 771 17.58 3.03 -37.25
C LYS A 771 17.74 2.27 -35.93
N ARG A 772 16.65 1.71 -35.42
CA ARG A 772 16.64 0.92 -34.20
C ARG A 772 17.50 -0.34 -34.35
N ILE A 773 18.48 -0.52 -33.47
CA ILE A 773 19.31 -1.71 -33.34
C ILE A 773 18.62 -2.74 -32.48
N GLY A 774 18.05 -2.29 -31.33
CA GLY A 774 17.26 -3.13 -30.44
C GLY A 774 17.13 -2.64 -29.03
N LEU A 775 16.52 -3.47 -28.19
CA LEU A 775 16.25 -3.22 -26.77
C LEU A 775 17.48 -3.60 -25.92
N LEU A 776 17.99 -2.63 -25.16
CA LEU A 776 19.08 -2.86 -24.17
C LEU A 776 18.53 -3.26 -22.80
N ALA A 777 17.44 -2.61 -22.37
CA ALA A 777 16.81 -2.89 -21.09
C ALA A 777 15.31 -2.55 -21.13
N ARG A 778 14.54 -3.23 -20.30
CA ARG A 778 13.14 -2.93 -20.03
C ARG A 778 12.91 -3.01 -18.53
N ILE A 779 12.24 -2.01 -17.99
CA ILE A 779 11.84 -1.95 -16.58
C ILE A 779 10.33 -1.74 -16.56
N ARG A 780 9.62 -2.58 -15.80
CA ARG A 780 8.18 -2.52 -15.66
C ARG A 780 7.79 -1.93 -14.32
N ASP A 781 6.58 -1.42 -14.22
CA ASP A 781 5.98 -0.91 -12.99
C ASP A 781 6.88 0.10 -12.28
N VAL A 782 7.31 1.13 -12.99
CA VAL A 782 8.31 2.10 -12.54
C VAL A 782 7.65 3.21 -11.72
N LEU A 783 7.96 3.29 -10.44
CA LEU A 783 7.55 4.42 -9.59
C LEU A 783 8.37 5.68 -9.91
N PRO A 784 7.85 6.90 -9.62
CA PRO A 784 8.61 8.12 -9.81
C PRO A 784 9.94 8.10 -9.08
N GLY A 785 11.02 8.41 -9.80
CA GLY A 785 12.35 8.40 -9.19
C GLY A 785 13.49 8.59 -10.18
N ARG A 786 14.71 8.48 -9.65
CA ARG A 786 15.96 8.55 -10.40
C ARG A 786 16.53 7.14 -10.54
N TYR A 787 16.71 6.71 -11.77
CA TYR A 787 17.25 5.40 -12.13
C TYR A 787 18.61 5.57 -12.78
N ALA A 788 19.58 4.73 -12.43
CA ALA A 788 20.91 4.74 -12.99
C ALA A 788 21.31 3.34 -13.47
N PHE A 789 21.90 3.24 -14.64
CA PHE A 789 22.41 1.98 -15.18
C PHE A 789 23.69 2.19 -16.02
N GLY A 790 24.48 1.13 -16.16
CA GLY A 790 25.73 1.16 -16.91
C GLY A 790 25.51 0.88 -18.40
N LEU A 791 25.98 1.79 -19.26
CA LEU A 791 26.07 1.58 -20.71
C LEU A 791 27.46 1.04 -21.04
N THR A 792 27.55 -0.27 -21.25
CA THR A 792 28.82 -1.01 -21.40
C THR A 792 29.45 -0.90 -22.80
N GLY A 793 28.75 -0.30 -23.77
CA GLY A 793 29.15 -0.32 -25.17
C GLY A 793 28.89 -1.65 -25.87
N ARG A 794 27.99 -2.47 -25.33
CA ARG A 794 27.47 -3.70 -25.96
C ARG A 794 26.07 -3.48 -26.49
N GLY A 795 25.77 -4.11 -27.58
CA GLY A 795 24.43 -4.11 -28.20
C GLY A 795 23.47 -5.10 -27.53
N PRO A 796 22.19 -5.18 -28.00
CA PRO A 796 21.17 -6.03 -27.42
C PRO A 796 21.50 -7.52 -27.36
N GLY A 797 22.39 -8.00 -28.26
CA GLY A 797 22.88 -9.39 -28.28
C GLY A 797 24.15 -9.62 -27.44
N GLY A 798 24.59 -8.67 -26.63
CA GLY A 798 25.82 -8.76 -25.83
C GLY A 798 27.10 -8.52 -26.62
N ARG A 799 27.04 -8.43 -27.97
CA ARG A 799 28.20 -8.15 -28.82
C ARG A 799 28.68 -6.73 -28.64
N VAL A 800 29.99 -6.54 -28.64
CA VAL A 800 30.63 -5.22 -28.61
C VAL A 800 30.19 -4.40 -29.83
N LEU A 801 29.82 -3.15 -29.60
CA LEU A 801 29.45 -2.21 -30.63
C LEU A 801 30.70 -1.78 -31.42
N ALA A 802 30.58 -1.70 -32.73
CA ALA A 802 31.63 -1.15 -33.58
C ALA A 802 31.94 0.32 -33.26
N ARG A 803 33.11 0.79 -33.62
CA ARG A 803 33.43 2.23 -33.50
C ARG A 803 32.44 3.05 -34.33
N GLY A 804 31.85 4.07 -33.70
CA GLY A 804 30.85 4.89 -34.38
C GLY A 804 29.97 5.69 -33.43
N ARG A 805 29.03 6.44 -34.03
CA ARG A 805 28.00 7.19 -33.30
C ARG A 805 26.75 6.35 -33.13
N TYR A 806 26.11 6.48 -31.95
CA TYR A 806 24.89 5.79 -31.57
C TYR A 806 23.98 6.72 -30.79
N THR A 807 22.70 6.43 -30.81
CA THR A 807 21.68 7.14 -30.00
C THR A 807 21.05 6.17 -29.02
N LEU A 808 21.06 6.52 -27.75
CA LEU A 808 20.28 5.87 -26.70
C LEU A 808 18.92 6.54 -26.62
N ARG A 809 17.83 5.76 -26.73
CA ARG A 809 16.45 6.20 -26.60
C ARG A 809 15.83 5.61 -25.36
N VAL A 810 15.16 6.43 -24.57
CA VAL A 810 14.36 6.01 -23.41
C VAL A 810 12.91 6.33 -23.70
N LEU A 811 12.08 5.29 -23.71
CA LEU A 811 10.64 5.39 -23.95
C LEU A 811 9.91 5.02 -22.65
N ALA A 812 9.07 5.91 -22.14
CA ALA A 812 8.27 5.70 -20.95
C ALA A 812 6.79 5.61 -21.31
N TRP A 813 6.20 4.46 -21.08
CA TRP A 813 4.79 4.15 -21.37
C TRP A 813 3.90 4.51 -20.19
N PRO A 814 2.82 5.27 -20.38
CA PRO A 814 1.92 5.61 -19.30
C PRO A 814 1.06 4.44 -18.85
N THR A 815 0.65 4.42 -17.58
CA THR A 815 -0.41 3.55 -17.09
C THR A 815 -1.74 3.92 -17.77
N GLY A 816 -2.59 2.92 -18.02
CA GLY A 816 -3.85 3.13 -18.73
C GLY A 816 -3.74 3.32 -20.24
N GLY A 817 -2.55 3.07 -20.85
CA GLY A 817 -2.33 3.13 -22.29
C GLY A 817 -2.02 4.54 -22.82
N GLY A 818 -1.66 4.64 -24.08
CA GLY A 818 -1.33 5.88 -24.78
C GLY A 818 0.08 5.89 -25.39
N VAL A 819 0.47 7.05 -25.93
CA VAL A 819 1.77 7.24 -26.60
C VAL A 819 2.88 7.39 -25.55
N PRO A 820 4.03 6.71 -25.70
CA PRO A 820 5.15 6.87 -24.77
C PRO A 820 5.79 8.24 -24.87
N THR A 821 6.28 8.75 -23.74
CA THR A 821 7.22 9.85 -23.73
C THR A 821 8.59 9.33 -24.10
N MET A 822 9.24 9.95 -25.09
CA MET A 822 10.59 9.58 -25.54
C MET A 822 11.60 10.70 -25.24
N ARG A 823 12.79 10.30 -24.79
CA ARG A 823 14.00 11.13 -24.72
C ARG A 823 15.16 10.36 -25.33
N SER A 824 16.08 11.09 -25.94
CA SER A 824 17.28 10.50 -26.56
C SER A 824 18.55 11.26 -26.21
N ILE A 825 19.68 10.56 -26.23
CA ILE A 825 21.00 11.10 -25.98
C ILE A 825 22.02 10.39 -26.85
N ASP A 826 22.90 11.14 -27.49
CA ASP A 826 23.90 10.61 -28.41
C ASP A 826 25.21 10.30 -27.69
N PHE A 827 25.87 9.24 -28.17
CA PHE A 827 27.21 8.86 -27.69
C PHE A 827 28.05 8.26 -28.83
N LYS A 828 29.35 8.16 -28.57
CA LYS A 828 30.32 7.60 -29.53
C LYS A 828 31.14 6.49 -28.88
N ILE A 829 31.26 5.37 -29.58
CA ILE A 829 32.19 4.29 -29.25
C ILE A 829 33.53 4.56 -29.96
N ARG A 830 34.64 4.46 -29.21
CA ARG A 830 36.01 4.61 -29.68
C ARG A 830 36.70 3.27 -29.82
#